data_ec28f46871fe241d7bc631cd6ac2491b
#
_entry.id   ec28f46871fe241d7bc631cd6ac2491b
#
_cell.length_a   1.000
_cell.length_b   1.000
_cell.length_c   1.000
_cell.angle_alpha   90.00
_cell.angle_beta   90.00
_cell.angle_gamma   90.00
#
_symmetry.space_group_name_H-M   'P 1'
#
loop_
_entity.id
_entity.type
_entity.pdbx_description
1 polymer ?
#
loop_
_entity_poly.entity_id
_entity_poly.type
_entity_poly.pdbx_seq_one_letter_code
_entity_poly.pdbx_strand_id
1 'polypeptide(L)'
;MNTTPVSDYDDNEIVNDSPNEHMDAILAARLSRRGALKGGIGATTAALLGGVGLSACGGSDDDGDTTTTPAPKGLSFAAVAKNKDDRVTVPAGYQVSILHALGDPMQFGDASWSDKGDESAESYQRRIGDGHDGMYFFGMKDGKFDAGTSASGLLCVNHEYVVQPYGLHAAGSTTVDGKRPAAEVDKEIYAHGASVVEVKRKAGGNDMEMVRGSKYNRRVHSATPMDIGGPAKGNAKLVNKLSPTGTEAFGMNNNCACGYTPWGTYLTCEENYLNVIGRAAGDDAKRSASEIVALKRYGLPAGRKNPYGWDTPEGEQYKRWNAKVSAASAAEDYRNVFNTFGWVVEIDPFKPDSKPVKRSALGRFNHEGAWPAPAKVGESIVIYSGDDARNEYVFKFVSEAKWNASDVNGGMAVGAKYLDKGTLYVAKFNNDGSGEWLELTYGKNGIDEKNTLYPFADQADVVMHCRLAADFRGATKMDRPEWGGVNPLNNEVYMTMTNNSARAADKLDAANPRTGNTNGHIIRWREEGGQAGTKFKWDVYLFGARVDGKQSENLSGLTDVNDFSSPDGLYFDQRSAGAGGLLWVQTDDGSYLDVTNCMMLAALPGQVGDGTKPTTKDGQATIMGAKPTDATVRRFLVGPVNCEITGVVVTPDGKTLFFNVQHPGEAAADFATNTFTSHWPGNQAPASDTAHAGHKRPRSATVVVTRTDGGVIAL
;
A
#
# COMPACT_ATOMS: atom_id res chain seq x y z
N MET A 1 31.28 17.10 0.98
CA MET A 1 29.98 17.41 0.41
C MET A 1 28.97 16.77 1.35
N ASN A 2 28.09 17.56 1.97
CA ASN A 2 27.06 16.99 2.85
C ASN A 2 26.01 16.32 1.97
N THR A 3 26.06 15.02 1.88
CA THR A 3 24.94 14.20 1.38
C THR A 3 23.97 14.05 2.54
N THR A 4 22.98 14.93 2.64
CA THR A 4 21.81 14.65 3.47
C THR A 4 21.11 13.47 2.83
N PRO A 5 20.81 12.40 3.56
CA PRO A 5 20.05 11.27 3.01
C PRO A 5 18.70 11.76 2.51
N VAL A 6 18.27 11.30 1.36
CA VAL A 6 16.95 11.59 0.77
C VAL A 6 15.84 10.84 1.52
N SER A 7 16.21 9.93 2.43
CA SER A 7 15.32 9.06 3.21
C SER A 7 14.39 9.76 4.21
N ASP A 8 14.43 11.08 4.34
CA ASP A 8 13.63 11.83 5.34
C ASP A 8 12.44 12.59 4.73
N TYR A 9 12.00 12.27 3.53
CA TYR A 9 10.71 12.72 3.04
C TYR A 9 9.68 11.60 3.16
N ASP A 10 9.11 11.64 4.10
CA ASP A 10 8.74 10.85 5.16
C ASP A 10 7.22 10.89 5.30
N ASP A 11 6.60 9.74 5.13
CA ASP A 11 5.26 9.39 5.57
C ASP A 11 5.02 9.81 7.02
N ASN A 12 6.10 10.13 7.71
CA ASN A 12 6.16 10.72 9.04
C ASN A 12 5.79 12.21 9.08
N GLU A 13 5.64 12.90 7.94
CA GLU A 13 5.18 14.29 7.94
C GLU A 13 3.69 14.35 8.30
N ILE A 14 3.34 15.11 9.34
CA ILE A 14 1.94 15.34 9.71
C ILE A 14 1.38 16.38 8.74
N VAL A 15 0.68 15.94 7.70
CA VAL A 15 -0.02 16.82 6.77
C VAL A 15 -1.49 17.06 7.15
N ASN A 16 -2.01 16.28 8.10
CA ASN A 16 -3.37 16.42 8.61
C ASN A 16 -3.40 17.28 9.86
N ASP A 17 -3.46 18.59 9.69
CA ASP A 17 -3.69 19.61 10.73
C ASP A 17 -5.18 19.96 10.91
N SER A 18 -6.10 19.21 10.29
CA SER A 18 -7.53 19.47 10.37
C SER A 18 -8.01 19.55 11.83
N PRO A 19 -8.98 20.45 12.14
CA PRO A 19 -9.54 20.56 13.49
C PRO A 19 -10.52 19.43 13.83
N ASN A 20 -10.31 18.26 13.26
CA ASN A 20 -11.13 17.08 13.46
C ASN A 20 -10.94 16.60 14.92
N GLU A 21 -11.77 17.15 15.82
CA GLU A 21 -11.73 16.85 17.24
C GLU A 21 -12.28 15.47 17.54
N HIS A 22 -11.73 14.82 18.57
CA HIS A 22 -12.29 13.58 19.10
C HIS A 22 -13.78 13.73 19.44
N MET A 23 -14.55 12.69 19.18
CA MET A 23 -16.00 12.63 19.38
C MET A 23 -16.42 13.05 20.80
N ASP A 24 -15.61 12.82 21.81
CA ASP A 24 -15.88 13.19 23.21
C ASP A 24 -15.93 14.70 23.41
N ALA A 25 -15.09 15.48 22.71
CA ALA A 25 -15.14 16.95 22.74
C ALA A 25 -16.40 17.48 22.04
N ILE A 26 -16.81 16.84 20.91
CA ILE A 26 -18.02 17.19 20.19
C ILE A 26 -19.27 16.82 20.99
N LEU A 27 -19.26 15.66 21.67
CA LEU A 27 -20.36 15.25 22.56
C LEU A 27 -20.44 16.14 23.79
N ALA A 28 -19.32 16.49 24.43
CA ALA A 28 -19.25 17.42 25.55
C ALA A 28 -19.78 18.81 25.16
N ALA A 29 -19.40 19.33 23.99
CA ALA A 29 -19.91 20.60 23.46
C ALA A 29 -21.40 20.55 23.13
N ARG A 30 -21.92 19.44 22.60
CA ARG A 30 -23.34 19.25 22.34
C ARG A 30 -24.17 19.04 23.61
N LEU A 31 -23.61 18.32 24.59
CA LEU A 31 -24.25 18.14 25.89
C LEU A 31 -24.28 19.44 26.70
N SER A 32 -23.21 20.26 26.65
CA SER A 32 -23.18 21.58 27.30
C SER A 32 -24.20 22.55 26.68
N ARG A 33 -24.35 22.54 25.34
CA ARG A 33 -25.39 23.36 24.66
C ARG A 33 -26.82 22.86 24.93
N ARG A 34 -27.02 21.54 25.09
CA ARG A 34 -28.33 20.98 25.50
C ARG A 34 -28.61 21.18 26.98
N GLY A 35 -27.59 21.22 27.82
CA GLY A 35 -27.73 21.54 29.25
C GLY A 35 -28.15 22.98 29.51
N ALA A 36 -27.75 23.93 28.68
CA ALA A 36 -28.15 25.32 28.77
C ALA A 36 -29.62 25.59 28.29
N LEU A 37 -30.21 24.63 27.57
CA LEU A 37 -31.59 24.75 27.04
C LEU A 37 -32.63 23.88 27.77
N LYS A 38 -32.24 23.10 28.79
CA LYS A 38 -33.17 22.27 29.57
C LYS A 38 -32.90 22.39 31.08
N GLY A 39 -32.94 23.60 31.56
CA GLY A 39 -33.29 23.86 32.95
C GLY A 39 -34.83 23.84 33.06
N GLY A 40 -35.42 22.69 33.25
CA GLY A 40 -36.85 22.60 33.50
C GLY A 40 -37.39 21.20 33.20
N ILE A 41 -37.82 20.54 34.29
CA ILE A 41 -38.77 19.41 34.35
C ILE A 41 -38.16 18.00 34.29
N GLY A 42 -37.98 17.41 35.44
CA GLY A 42 -38.82 16.32 35.97
C GLY A 42 -38.42 14.91 35.63
N ALA A 43 -38.00 14.23 36.68
CA ALA A 43 -37.74 12.78 36.78
C ALA A 43 -38.99 11.92 36.49
N THR A 44 -38.74 10.70 36.01
CA THR A 44 -39.25 9.43 36.59
C THR A 44 -38.78 8.23 35.74
N THR A 45 -38.04 7.35 36.39
CA THR A 45 -38.20 5.87 36.63
C THR A 45 -38.91 5.07 35.53
N ALA A 46 -38.45 3.94 35.09
CA ALA A 46 -38.25 2.67 35.80
C ALA A 46 -37.72 1.57 34.90
N ALA A 47 -37.03 0.67 35.50
CA ALA A 47 -36.56 -0.62 34.98
C ALA A 47 -37.71 -1.58 34.63
N LEU A 48 -37.43 -2.52 33.74
CA LEU A 48 -37.97 -3.86 33.81
C LEU A 48 -37.06 -4.89 33.10
N LEU A 49 -36.72 -5.87 33.88
CA LEU A 49 -36.02 -7.12 33.61
C LEU A 49 -36.95 -8.14 32.94
N GLY A 50 -36.33 -9.10 32.28
CA GLY A 50 -36.89 -10.45 32.04
C GLY A 50 -37.16 -10.70 30.56
N GLY A 51 -36.79 -11.83 30.01
CA GLY A 51 -36.49 -13.13 30.49
C GLY A 51 -36.16 -14.08 29.34
N VAL A 52 -35.54 -15.14 29.69
CA VAL A 52 -35.05 -16.31 28.99
C VAL A 52 -36.08 -16.97 28.05
N GLY A 53 -35.58 -17.51 26.92
CA GLY A 53 -36.31 -18.42 26.05
C GLY A 53 -35.44 -19.18 25.08
N LEU A 54 -34.92 -20.32 25.51
CA LEU A 54 -34.38 -21.38 24.66
C LEU A 54 -35.53 -22.05 23.88
N SER A 55 -35.36 -22.27 22.59
CA SER A 55 -35.92 -23.45 21.94
C SER A 55 -35.18 -23.81 20.66
N ALA A 56 -34.82 -25.07 20.61
CA ALA A 56 -34.12 -25.73 19.53
C ALA A 56 -35.08 -26.31 18.48
N CYS A 57 -34.47 -26.71 17.36
CA CYS A 57 -34.87 -27.73 16.38
C CYS A 57 -35.85 -27.36 15.27
N GLY A 58 -35.37 -27.66 14.08
CA GLY A 58 -36.16 -27.91 12.88
C GLY A 58 -35.31 -27.84 11.63
N GLY A 59 -34.74 -28.95 11.17
CA GLY A 59 -33.94 -29.04 9.96
C GLY A 59 -34.83 -29.01 8.70
N SER A 60 -34.22 -28.67 7.62
CA SER A 60 -34.53 -29.20 6.28
C SER A 60 -33.29 -29.06 5.40
N ASP A 61 -32.93 -30.17 4.83
CA ASP A 61 -31.82 -30.41 3.94
C ASP A 61 -31.95 -29.53 2.67
N ASP A 62 -30.86 -28.90 2.27
CA ASP A 62 -30.64 -28.56 0.86
C ASP A 62 -29.15 -28.73 0.58
N ASP A 63 -28.82 -29.79 -0.14
CA ASP A 63 -27.49 -30.19 -0.58
C ASP A 63 -26.97 -29.20 -1.61
N GLY A 64 -26.24 -28.20 -1.16
CA GLY A 64 -25.33 -27.41 -1.98
C GLY A 64 -23.90 -27.74 -1.59
N ASP A 65 -23.22 -28.57 -2.34
CA ASP A 65 -21.81 -28.94 -2.19
C ASP A 65 -20.90 -27.73 -2.24
N THR A 66 -20.78 -27.02 -1.11
CA THR A 66 -19.69 -26.07 -0.88
C THR A 66 -18.57 -26.85 -0.23
N THR A 67 -17.61 -27.30 -1.01
CA THR A 67 -16.31 -27.77 -0.52
C THR A 67 -15.64 -26.66 0.27
N THR A 68 -15.99 -26.56 1.56
CA THR A 68 -15.27 -25.67 2.48
C THR A 68 -13.87 -26.24 2.66
N THR A 69 -12.89 -25.55 2.10
CA THR A 69 -11.48 -25.82 2.34
C THR A 69 -11.21 -25.76 3.84
N PRO A 70 -10.68 -26.82 4.49
CA PRO A 70 -10.43 -26.79 5.91
C PRO A 70 -9.43 -25.69 6.28
N ALA A 71 -9.70 -24.93 7.34
CA ALA A 71 -8.73 -23.98 7.87
C ALA A 71 -7.42 -24.68 8.25
N PRO A 72 -6.24 -24.04 8.04
CA PRO A 72 -4.95 -24.62 8.38
C PRO A 72 -4.86 -24.94 9.87
N LYS A 73 -4.33 -26.11 10.21
CA LYS A 73 -4.26 -26.61 11.60
C LYS A 73 -3.05 -26.09 12.38
N GLY A 74 -2.08 -25.46 11.73
CA GLY A 74 -0.87 -24.92 12.34
C GLY A 74 0.25 -24.66 11.33
N LEU A 75 1.22 -23.88 11.74
CA LEU A 75 2.41 -23.57 10.94
C LEU A 75 3.41 -24.72 11.02
N SER A 76 3.94 -25.19 9.88
CA SER A 76 4.78 -26.41 9.78
C SER A 76 6.29 -26.16 9.81
N PHE A 77 6.75 -24.94 10.06
CA PHE A 77 8.15 -24.55 10.07
C PHE A 77 8.63 -24.08 11.43
N ALA A 78 9.93 -24.16 11.72
CA ALA A 78 10.53 -23.53 12.88
C ALA A 78 10.74 -22.04 12.62
N ALA A 79 10.50 -21.20 13.64
CA ALA A 79 10.72 -19.77 13.51
C ALA A 79 12.19 -19.46 13.18
N VAL A 80 12.41 -18.52 12.27
CA VAL A 80 13.74 -17.97 12.02
C VAL A 80 14.13 -17.07 13.19
N ALA A 81 15.32 -17.26 13.73
CA ALA A 81 15.86 -16.40 14.79
C ALA A 81 16.11 -14.98 14.26
N LYS A 82 15.92 -13.98 15.15
CA LYS A 82 16.35 -12.61 14.89
C LYS A 82 17.84 -12.58 14.55
N ASN A 83 18.22 -11.85 13.51
CA ASN A 83 19.61 -11.69 13.10
C ASN A 83 19.82 -10.40 12.30
N LYS A 84 21.09 -10.07 12.08
CA LYS A 84 21.53 -8.89 11.30
C LYS A 84 22.43 -9.31 10.13
N ASP A 85 22.24 -10.52 9.62
CA ASP A 85 23.02 -11.03 8.49
C ASP A 85 22.63 -10.26 7.21
N ASP A 86 23.62 -9.96 6.37
CA ASP A 86 23.38 -9.34 5.06
C ASP A 86 22.91 -10.39 4.04
N ARG A 87 21.77 -10.99 4.33
CA ARG A 87 21.14 -12.02 3.49
C ARG A 87 19.68 -12.27 3.89
N VAL A 88 18.91 -12.84 2.99
CA VAL A 88 17.63 -13.43 3.32
C VAL A 88 17.84 -14.77 4.03
N THR A 89 17.36 -14.88 5.25
CA THR A 89 17.37 -16.10 6.07
C THR A 89 15.96 -16.68 6.13
N VAL A 90 15.82 -17.97 5.77
CA VAL A 90 14.55 -18.72 5.76
C VAL A 90 14.64 -19.97 6.64
N PRO A 91 13.54 -20.65 7.01
CA PRO A 91 13.59 -21.85 7.82
C PRO A 91 14.33 -23.00 7.13
N ALA A 92 14.84 -23.94 7.92
CA ALA A 92 15.41 -25.17 7.38
C ALA A 92 14.41 -25.91 6.47
N GLY A 93 14.89 -26.42 5.35
CA GLY A 93 14.06 -27.08 4.33
C GLY A 93 13.46 -26.13 3.29
N TYR A 94 13.80 -24.84 3.37
CA TYR A 94 13.45 -23.85 2.34
C TYR A 94 14.70 -23.38 1.59
N GLN A 95 14.52 -22.90 0.39
CA GLN A 95 15.58 -22.31 -0.44
C GLN A 95 15.12 -20.98 -1.02
N VAL A 96 16.10 -20.12 -1.27
CA VAL A 96 15.94 -18.77 -1.79
C VAL A 96 16.64 -18.65 -3.13
N SER A 97 15.98 -18.06 -4.13
CA SER A 97 16.59 -17.66 -5.40
C SER A 97 16.17 -16.22 -5.76
N ILE A 98 17.01 -15.52 -6.53
CA ILE A 98 16.73 -14.20 -7.05
C ILE A 98 16.02 -14.37 -8.39
N LEU A 99 14.82 -13.79 -8.54
CA LEU A 99 14.08 -13.82 -9.80
C LEU A 99 14.61 -12.77 -10.78
N HIS A 100 14.70 -11.56 -10.31
CA HIS A 100 15.27 -10.40 -11.00
C HIS A 100 15.58 -9.29 -9.98
N ALA A 101 16.49 -8.40 -10.35
CA ALA A 101 16.90 -7.26 -9.55
C ALA A 101 16.94 -5.97 -10.38
N LEU A 102 17.04 -4.82 -9.71
CA LEU A 102 17.25 -3.51 -10.35
C LEU A 102 18.25 -3.61 -11.50
N GLY A 103 17.90 -3.10 -12.66
CA GLY A 103 18.78 -3.04 -13.83
C GLY A 103 18.84 -4.30 -14.67
N ASP A 104 18.23 -5.39 -14.28
CA ASP A 104 18.20 -6.62 -15.08
C ASP A 104 17.42 -6.40 -16.38
N PRO A 105 17.97 -6.84 -17.54
CA PRO A 105 17.30 -6.65 -18.81
C PRO A 105 16.13 -7.62 -19.00
N MET A 106 14.97 -7.08 -19.35
CA MET A 106 13.76 -7.88 -19.66
C MET A 106 13.72 -8.38 -21.10
N GLN A 107 14.52 -7.77 -22.00
CA GLN A 107 14.56 -8.10 -23.43
C GLN A 107 15.92 -8.65 -23.84
N PHE A 108 15.98 -9.29 -25.01
CA PHE A 108 17.23 -9.67 -25.61
C PHE A 108 17.94 -8.44 -26.22
N GLY A 109 19.27 -8.48 -26.25
CA GLY A 109 20.10 -7.40 -26.84
C GLY A 109 20.59 -6.36 -25.85
N ASP A 110 19.93 -6.17 -24.72
CA ASP A 110 20.48 -5.34 -23.63
C ASP A 110 21.54 -6.14 -22.85
N ALA A 111 22.67 -5.50 -22.53
CA ALA A 111 23.73 -6.08 -21.71
C ALA A 111 23.24 -6.37 -20.29
N SER A 112 23.83 -7.34 -19.61
CA SER A 112 23.65 -7.53 -18.18
C SER A 112 24.00 -6.27 -17.40
N TRP A 113 23.43 -6.08 -16.22
CA TRP A 113 23.76 -4.97 -15.34
C TRP A 113 25.28 -5.02 -14.96
N SER A 114 25.93 -3.85 -14.93
CA SER A 114 27.39 -3.74 -14.95
C SER A 114 28.07 -3.72 -13.58
N ASP A 115 27.31 -3.63 -12.47
CA ASP A 115 27.79 -3.32 -11.11
C ASP A 115 28.45 -1.92 -10.99
N LYS A 116 28.17 -1.01 -11.93
CA LYS A 116 28.76 0.33 -11.97
C LYS A 116 27.74 1.46 -11.95
N GLY A 117 26.48 1.19 -12.27
CA GLY A 117 25.44 2.19 -12.40
C GLY A 117 25.66 3.10 -13.63
N ASP A 118 26.34 2.60 -14.67
CA ASP A 118 26.69 3.35 -15.89
C ASP A 118 25.79 3.02 -17.09
N GLU A 119 24.74 2.20 -16.91
CA GLU A 119 23.74 1.95 -17.93
C GLU A 119 23.04 3.26 -18.36
N SER A 120 22.70 3.37 -19.65
CA SER A 120 22.03 4.55 -20.17
C SER A 120 20.60 4.71 -19.61
N ALA A 121 20.14 5.95 -19.46
CA ALA A 121 18.77 6.24 -19.04
C ALA A 121 17.73 5.54 -19.92
N GLU A 122 17.89 5.59 -21.24
CA GLU A 122 16.97 4.96 -22.20
C GLU A 122 16.85 3.45 -22.00
N SER A 123 17.92 2.76 -21.57
CA SER A 123 17.88 1.32 -21.35
C SER A 123 16.92 0.92 -20.21
N TYR A 124 16.67 1.82 -19.23
CA TYR A 124 15.73 1.59 -18.14
C TYR A 124 14.25 1.54 -18.55
N GLN A 125 13.92 1.92 -19.76
CA GLN A 125 12.61 1.63 -20.35
C GLN A 125 12.39 0.12 -20.62
N ARG A 126 13.47 -0.69 -20.57
CA ARG A 126 13.47 -2.14 -20.84
C ARG A 126 14.19 -2.96 -19.76
N ARG A 127 14.54 -2.32 -18.65
CA ARG A 127 15.15 -2.96 -17.47
C ARG A 127 14.19 -2.95 -16.30
N ILE A 128 14.39 -3.86 -15.38
CA ILE A 128 13.73 -3.85 -14.08
C ILE A 128 14.07 -2.55 -13.36
N GLY A 129 13.08 -1.93 -12.73
CA GLY A 129 13.23 -0.66 -11.98
C GLY A 129 13.83 -0.84 -10.59
N ASP A 130 13.89 0.26 -9.84
CA ASP A 130 14.37 0.27 -8.46
C ASP A 130 13.22 0.17 -7.44
N GLY A 131 13.51 0.11 -6.13
CA GLY A 131 12.52 0.13 -5.08
C GLY A 131 11.41 -0.90 -5.29
N HIS A 132 11.75 -2.19 -5.36
CA HIS A 132 10.76 -3.25 -5.58
C HIS A 132 9.76 -3.29 -4.42
N ASP A 133 8.46 -3.22 -4.74
CA ASP A 133 7.40 -3.15 -3.76
C ASP A 133 6.20 -4.02 -4.13
N GLY A 134 4.97 -3.52 -4.01
CA GLY A 134 3.75 -4.26 -4.30
C GLY A 134 3.83 -5.14 -5.53
N MET A 135 3.32 -6.37 -5.42
CA MET A 135 3.35 -7.31 -6.53
C MET A 135 2.11 -8.20 -6.59
N TYR A 136 1.81 -8.71 -7.77
CA TYR A 136 0.81 -9.75 -7.92
C TYR A 136 1.15 -10.71 -9.08
N PHE A 137 0.92 -12.01 -8.84
CA PHE A 137 1.10 -13.07 -9.82
C PHE A 137 -0.22 -13.42 -10.49
N PHE A 138 -0.32 -13.18 -11.79
CA PHE A 138 -1.46 -13.55 -12.62
C PHE A 138 -1.14 -14.86 -13.34
N GLY A 139 -1.67 -15.98 -12.90
CA GLY A 139 -1.56 -17.26 -13.59
C GLY A 139 -2.01 -17.13 -15.05
N MET A 140 -1.30 -17.77 -15.98
CA MET A 140 -1.57 -17.65 -17.41
C MET A 140 -1.75 -19.01 -18.07
N LYS A 141 -2.89 -19.18 -18.77
CA LYS A 141 -3.18 -20.32 -19.63
C LYS A 141 -3.64 -19.81 -20.99
N ASP A 142 -3.03 -20.31 -22.05
CA ASP A 142 -3.35 -19.94 -23.43
C ASP A 142 -3.35 -18.42 -23.69
N GLY A 143 -2.43 -17.70 -23.02
CA GLY A 143 -2.28 -16.23 -23.12
C GLY A 143 -3.37 -15.42 -22.44
N LYS A 144 -4.15 -16.00 -21.53
CA LYS A 144 -5.21 -15.36 -20.76
C LYS A 144 -5.02 -15.59 -19.28
N PHE A 145 -5.60 -14.72 -18.47
CA PHE A 145 -5.65 -14.89 -17.02
C PHE A 145 -6.38 -16.19 -16.66
N ASP A 146 -5.74 -16.98 -15.81
CA ASP A 146 -6.29 -18.19 -15.21
C ASP A 146 -5.83 -18.27 -13.75
N ALA A 147 -6.74 -17.99 -12.83
CA ALA A 147 -6.46 -17.94 -11.39
C ALA A 147 -5.98 -19.30 -10.80
N GLY A 148 -6.16 -20.41 -11.50
CA GLY A 148 -5.71 -21.74 -11.06
C GLY A 148 -4.31 -22.12 -11.54
N THR A 149 -3.75 -21.40 -12.51
CA THR A 149 -2.44 -21.75 -13.09
C THR A 149 -1.28 -21.26 -12.22
N SER A 150 -0.37 -22.18 -11.88
CA SER A 150 0.80 -21.89 -11.04
C SER A 150 2.14 -22.00 -11.75
N ALA A 151 2.20 -22.74 -12.87
CA ALA A 151 3.46 -23.06 -13.54
C ALA A 151 3.96 -21.95 -14.47
N SER A 152 3.10 -21.04 -14.87
CA SER A 152 3.42 -19.87 -15.71
C SER A 152 2.45 -18.75 -15.44
N GLY A 153 2.89 -17.52 -15.61
CA GLY A 153 2.05 -16.35 -15.38
C GLY A 153 2.76 -15.05 -15.71
N LEU A 154 2.06 -13.95 -15.44
CA LEU A 154 2.61 -12.62 -15.50
C LEU A 154 2.77 -12.10 -14.07
N LEU A 155 3.97 -11.70 -13.71
CA LEU A 155 4.26 -11.05 -12.44
C LEU A 155 4.31 -9.53 -12.70
N CYS A 156 3.45 -8.80 -12.00
CA CYS A 156 3.50 -7.35 -11.93
C CYS A 156 4.23 -6.96 -10.65
N VAL A 157 5.19 -6.04 -10.74
CA VAL A 157 5.98 -5.57 -9.60
C VAL A 157 6.08 -4.05 -9.66
N ASN A 158 5.76 -3.37 -8.56
CA ASN A 158 5.96 -1.94 -8.39
C ASN A 158 7.44 -1.60 -8.21
N HIS A 159 7.79 -0.38 -8.62
CA HIS A 159 9.10 0.24 -8.46
C HIS A 159 8.85 1.62 -7.86
N GLU A 160 8.82 1.68 -6.54
CA GLU A 160 8.30 2.80 -5.79
C GLU A 160 9.18 4.03 -5.94
N TYR A 161 10.46 3.92 -5.60
CA TYR A 161 11.38 5.06 -5.64
C TYR A 161 12.80 4.65 -6.02
N VAL A 162 13.67 5.64 -6.16
CA VAL A 162 15.09 5.42 -6.40
C VAL A 162 15.82 5.50 -5.09
N VAL A 163 16.19 4.34 -4.58
CA VAL A 163 16.95 4.20 -3.34
C VAL A 163 18.34 4.78 -3.53
N GLN A 164 18.66 5.88 -2.85
CA GLN A 164 19.99 6.49 -2.77
C GLN A 164 20.98 6.05 -3.85
N PRO A 165 20.69 6.20 -5.05
CA PRO A 165 21.02 5.67 -6.38
C PRO A 165 22.20 4.67 -6.44
N TYR A 166 22.32 3.76 -5.48
CA TYR A 166 23.45 2.82 -5.36
C TYR A 166 23.64 1.94 -6.59
N GLY A 167 22.54 1.43 -7.12
CA GLY A 167 22.56 0.62 -8.33
C GLY A 167 22.35 1.43 -9.61
N LEU A 168 21.80 2.64 -9.50
CA LEU A 168 21.34 3.41 -10.62
C LEU A 168 22.40 4.36 -11.18
N HIS A 169 23.17 5.06 -10.34
CA HIS A 169 24.16 6.05 -10.75
C HIS A 169 25.58 5.68 -10.29
N ALA A 170 26.56 5.99 -11.14
CA ALA A 170 27.96 5.61 -10.88
C ALA A 170 28.53 6.27 -9.62
N ALA A 171 28.11 7.48 -9.29
CA ALA A 171 28.59 8.27 -8.17
C ALA A 171 27.47 8.79 -7.25
N GLY A 172 26.32 8.14 -7.27
CA GLY A 172 25.12 8.66 -6.60
C GLY A 172 24.45 9.79 -7.38
N SER A 173 23.35 10.32 -6.83
CA SER A 173 22.69 11.51 -7.38
C SER A 173 23.60 12.73 -7.27
N THR A 174 23.81 13.45 -8.38
CA THR A 174 24.69 14.60 -8.40
C THR A 174 23.94 15.91 -8.64
N THR A 175 24.56 17.01 -8.21
CA THR A 175 24.06 18.37 -8.47
C THR A 175 25.24 19.25 -8.89
N VAL A 176 25.13 19.90 -10.04
CA VAL A 176 26.13 20.82 -10.58
C VAL A 176 25.47 22.19 -10.70
N ASP A 177 26.04 23.20 -10.05
CA ASP A 177 25.51 24.57 -10.01
C ASP A 177 24.00 24.66 -9.65
N GLY A 178 23.58 23.83 -8.70
CA GLY A 178 22.20 23.78 -8.21
C GLY A 178 21.22 23.05 -9.14
N LYS A 179 21.69 22.39 -10.21
CA LYS A 179 20.86 21.61 -11.15
C LYS A 179 21.27 20.14 -11.16
N ARG A 180 20.29 19.27 -11.29
CA ARG A 180 20.53 17.84 -11.54
C ARG A 180 20.93 17.63 -13.01
N PRO A 181 21.85 16.71 -13.33
CA PRO A 181 22.10 16.29 -14.71
C PRO A 181 20.83 15.66 -15.33
N ALA A 182 20.48 16.10 -16.54
CA ALA A 182 19.30 15.62 -17.24
C ALA A 182 19.28 14.08 -17.41
N ALA A 183 20.44 13.48 -17.73
CA ALA A 183 20.57 12.03 -17.92
C ALA A 183 20.35 11.22 -16.62
N GLU A 184 20.69 11.78 -15.45
CA GLU A 184 20.37 11.14 -14.16
C GLU A 184 18.87 11.21 -13.89
N VAL A 185 18.26 12.38 -14.08
CA VAL A 185 16.81 12.55 -13.89
C VAL A 185 15.99 11.66 -14.83
N ASP A 186 16.37 11.59 -16.11
CA ASP A 186 15.71 10.69 -17.07
C ASP A 186 15.82 9.21 -16.65
N LYS A 187 16.99 8.81 -16.14
CA LYS A 187 17.19 7.44 -15.63
C LYS A 187 16.29 7.14 -14.43
N GLU A 188 16.19 8.07 -13.47
CA GLU A 188 15.30 7.97 -12.32
C GLU A 188 13.83 7.90 -12.75
N ILE A 189 13.39 8.75 -13.68
CA ILE A 189 12.04 8.74 -14.26
C ILE A 189 11.69 7.37 -14.85
N TYR A 190 12.63 6.73 -15.53
CA TYR A 190 12.40 5.41 -16.13
C TYR A 190 12.57 4.24 -15.12
N ALA A 191 13.28 4.45 -14.02
CA ALA A 191 13.44 3.44 -12.98
C ALA A 191 12.21 3.29 -12.06
N HIS A 192 11.37 4.33 -11.94
CA HIS A 192 10.10 4.31 -11.19
C HIS A 192 8.98 3.56 -11.92
N GLY A 193 7.89 3.28 -11.20
CA GLY A 193 6.62 2.83 -11.73
C GLY A 193 6.37 1.33 -11.54
N ALA A 194 6.16 0.55 -12.61
CA ALA A 194 5.95 -0.89 -12.53
C ALA A 194 6.58 -1.64 -13.70
N SER A 195 6.90 -2.91 -13.48
CA SER A 195 7.21 -3.87 -14.52
C SER A 195 6.13 -4.95 -14.62
N VAL A 196 5.88 -5.44 -15.82
CA VAL A 196 5.16 -6.67 -16.12
C VAL A 196 6.16 -7.63 -16.73
N VAL A 197 6.34 -8.81 -16.15
CA VAL A 197 7.24 -9.84 -16.66
C VAL A 197 6.55 -11.19 -16.74
N GLU A 198 6.82 -11.94 -17.81
CA GLU A 198 6.41 -13.33 -17.88
C GLU A 198 7.37 -14.18 -17.04
N VAL A 199 6.79 -15.04 -16.21
CA VAL A 199 7.54 -15.98 -15.37
C VAL A 199 7.04 -17.41 -15.60
N LYS A 200 7.94 -18.37 -15.48
CA LYS A 200 7.61 -19.79 -15.58
C LYS A 200 8.45 -20.62 -14.60
N ARG A 201 7.93 -21.79 -14.23
CA ARG A 201 8.67 -22.74 -13.42
C ARG A 201 9.86 -23.29 -14.20
N LYS A 202 10.98 -23.40 -13.49
CA LYS A 202 12.17 -24.13 -13.95
C LYS A 202 11.88 -25.62 -14.01
N ALA A 203 12.46 -26.31 -14.98
CA ALA A 203 12.29 -27.75 -15.12
C ALA A 203 12.75 -28.49 -13.86
N GLY A 204 11.93 -29.43 -13.38
CA GLY A 204 12.27 -30.31 -12.26
C GLY A 204 12.05 -29.74 -10.87
N GLY A 205 11.45 -28.56 -10.72
CA GLY A 205 11.21 -27.95 -9.40
C GLY A 205 10.05 -26.95 -9.35
N ASN A 206 9.96 -26.23 -8.24
CA ASN A 206 8.98 -25.17 -8.04
C ASN A 206 9.61 -23.77 -8.12
N ASP A 207 10.93 -23.67 -8.35
CA ASP A 207 11.62 -22.41 -8.57
C ASP A 207 11.18 -21.76 -9.90
N MET A 208 11.27 -20.43 -9.98
CA MET A 208 10.78 -19.64 -11.11
C MET A 208 11.92 -18.95 -11.85
N GLU A 209 11.69 -18.67 -13.11
CA GLU A 209 12.57 -17.84 -13.94
C GLU A 209 11.78 -16.82 -14.74
N MET A 210 12.35 -15.65 -14.97
CA MET A 210 11.83 -14.64 -15.89
C MET A 210 12.06 -15.08 -17.34
N VAL A 211 11.03 -15.01 -18.18
CA VAL A 211 11.12 -15.30 -19.61
C VAL A 211 11.59 -14.05 -20.34
N ARG A 212 12.91 -13.90 -20.53
CA ARG A 212 13.48 -12.77 -21.29
C ARG A 212 12.97 -12.78 -22.73
N GLY A 213 12.70 -11.59 -23.26
CA GLY A 213 12.19 -11.43 -24.61
C GLY A 213 10.72 -11.78 -24.81
N SER A 214 9.99 -12.04 -23.74
CA SER A 214 8.54 -12.22 -23.83
C SER A 214 7.87 -10.95 -24.35
N LYS A 215 6.84 -11.12 -25.19
CA LYS A 215 6.00 -10.03 -25.69
C LYS A 215 5.25 -9.27 -24.59
N TYR A 216 5.08 -9.88 -23.42
CA TYR A 216 4.37 -9.29 -22.27
C TYR A 216 5.29 -8.38 -21.43
N ASN A 217 6.62 -8.58 -21.54
CA ASN A 217 7.58 -7.83 -20.73
C ASN A 217 7.59 -6.36 -21.11
N ARG A 218 7.24 -5.50 -20.17
CA ARG A 218 7.22 -4.05 -20.35
C ARG A 218 7.37 -3.28 -19.06
N ARG A 219 7.69 -2.00 -19.21
CA ARG A 219 7.68 -1.00 -18.15
C ARG A 219 6.51 -0.04 -18.32
N VAL A 220 5.94 0.34 -17.18
CA VAL A 220 5.05 1.50 -17.01
C VAL A 220 5.74 2.43 -16.01
N HIS A 221 6.09 3.63 -16.40
CA HIS A 221 6.99 4.49 -15.62
C HIS A 221 6.50 5.95 -15.56
N SER A 222 7.25 6.85 -14.92
CA SER A 222 6.89 8.24 -14.67
C SER A 222 6.73 9.12 -15.93
N ALA A 223 7.00 8.59 -17.12
CA ALA A 223 6.74 9.27 -18.39
C ALA A 223 5.72 8.54 -19.29
N THR A 224 5.12 7.45 -18.85
CA THR A 224 4.14 6.68 -19.65
C THR A 224 2.82 7.44 -19.79
N PRO A 225 2.29 7.64 -21.01
CA PRO A 225 0.95 8.20 -21.19
C PRO A 225 -0.14 7.31 -20.59
N MET A 226 -1.13 7.92 -19.94
CA MET A 226 -2.24 7.24 -19.27
C MET A 226 -3.55 7.96 -19.55
N ASP A 227 -4.66 7.22 -19.48
CA ASP A 227 -5.99 7.82 -19.47
C ASP A 227 -6.46 8.08 -18.03
N ILE A 228 -7.38 9.02 -17.87
CA ILE A 228 -8.10 9.22 -16.60
C ILE A 228 -9.51 8.67 -16.79
N GLY A 229 -9.95 7.78 -15.89
CA GLY A 229 -11.32 7.27 -15.78
C GLY A 229 -12.03 7.84 -14.55
N GLY A 230 -13.35 7.63 -14.48
CA GLY A 230 -14.15 8.00 -13.33
C GLY A 230 -14.53 9.48 -13.26
N PRO A 231 -15.00 9.98 -12.08
CA PRO A 231 -15.61 11.28 -11.93
C PRO A 231 -14.70 12.46 -12.27
N ALA A 232 -13.38 12.34 -12.07
CA ALA A 232 -12.45 13.45 -12.30
C ALA A 232 -12.11 13.65 -13.79
N LYS A 233 -12.41 12.68 -14.66
CA LYS A 233 -12.09 12.76 -16.11
C LYS A 233 -12.65 14.04 -16.74
N GLY A 234 -11.76 14.87 -17.34
CA GLY A 234 -12.13 16.11 -18.00
C GLY A 234 -12.39 17.29 -17.06
N ASN A 235 -12.16 17.16 -15.76
CA ASN A 235 -12.32 18.27 -14.83
C ASN A 235 -11.26 19.36 -15.07
N ALA A 236 -11.66 20.64 -14.97
CA ALA A 236 -10.76 21.78 -15.19
C ALA A 236 -9.51 21.77 -14.29
N LYS A 237 -9.58 21.17 -13.09
CA LYS A 237 -8.46 21.05 -12.16
C LYS A 237 -7.43 19.99 -12.57
N LEU A 238 -7.68 19.21 -13.64
CA LEU A 238 -6.74 18.29 -14.27
C LEU A 238 -6.14 18.84 -15.57
N VAL A 239 -6.70 19.95 -16.10
CA VAL A 239 -6.18 20.59 -17.30
C VAL A 239 -4.77 21.12 -17.05
N ASN A 240 -3.82 20.71 -17.88
CA ASN A 240 -2.45 21.16 -17.89
C ASN A 240 -1.87 21.07 -19.31
N LYS A 241 -0.65 21.51 -19.51
CA LYS A 241 -0.02 21.55 -20.84
C LYS A 241 0.10 20.19 -21.52
N LEU A 242 0.24 19.09 -20.76
CA LEU A 242 0.27 17.73 -21.31
C LEU A 242 -1.13 17.16 -21.56
N SER A 243 -2.15 17.69 -20.90
CA SER A 243 -3.54 17.25 -21.01
C SER A 243 -4.47 18.47 -21.09
N PRO A 244 -4.57 19.14 -22.24
CA PRO A 244 -5.42 20.34 -22.38
C PRO A 244 -6.91 20.10 -22.18
N THR A 245 -7.35 18.84 -22.22
CA THR A 245 -8.74 18.42 -21.97
C THR A 245 -8.94 17.87 -20.56
N GLY A 246 -7.89 17.66 -19.76
CA GLY A 246 -7.96 17.02 -18.44
C GLY A 246 -8.37 15.55 -18.47
N THR A 247 -8.22 14.86 -19.60
CA THR A 247 -8.63 13.46 -19.80
C THR A 247 -7.48 12.47 -19.76
N GLU A 248 -6.25 12.98 -19.76
CA GLU A 248 -5.02 12.19 -19.76
C GLU A 248 -4.11 12.61 -18.64
N ALA A 249 -3.22 11.70 -18.25
CA ALA A 249 -2.11 11.91 -17.34
C ALA A 249 -0.82 11.38 -17.96
N PHE A 250 0.33 11.83 -17.46
CA PHE A 250 1.62 11.36 -17.93
C PHE A 250 2.46 10.90 -16.75
N GLY A 251 2.59 9.59 -16.64
CA GLY A 251 3.35 8.92 -15.61
C GLY A 251 2.58 8.59 -14.34
N MET A 252 3.19 7.71 -13.57
CA MET A 252 2.86 7.37 -12.20
C MET A 252 4.14 7.37 -11.38
N ASN A 253 4.04 7.68 -10.10
CA ASN A 253 5.20 7.84 -9.22
C ASN A 253 4.95 7.25 -7.86
N ASN A 254 6.03 6.80 -7.22
CA ASN A 254 6.03 6.27 -5.88
C ASN A 254 4.91 5.24 -5.71
N ASN A 255 4.92 4.26 -6.61
CA ASN A 255 3.94 3.17 -6.60
C ASN A 255 4.37 2.13 -5.57
N CYS A 256 3.81 2.23 -4.36
CA CYS A 256 4.09 1.34 -3.24
C CYS A 256 3.24 0.07 -3.32
N ALA A 257 2.21 -0.06 -2.52
CA ALA A 257 1.36 -1.23 -2.49
C ALA A 257 0.53 -1.42 -3.78
N CYS A 258 -0.21 -2.49 -3.85
CA CYS A 258 -0.96 -2.87 -5.04
C CYS A 258 -2.35 -3.42 -4.72
N GLY A 259 -3.02 -3.87 -5.75
CA GLY A 259 -4.23 -4.67 -5.72
C GLY A 259 -4.37 -5.43 -7.03
N TYR A 260 -5.43 -6.20 -7.11
CA TYR A 260 -5.75 -6.98 -8.31
C TYR A 260 -7.26 -7.01 -8.52
N THR A 261 -7.68 -7.39 -9.70
CA THR A 261 -9.09 -7.44 -10.03
C THR A 261 -9.53 -8.86 -10.41
N PRO A 262 -10.79 -9.20 -10.19
CA PRO A 262 -11.32 -10.51 -10.62
C PRO A 262 -11.39 -10.66 -12.14
N TRP A 263 -11.19 -9.60 -12.92
CA TRP A 263 -11.10 -9.64 -14.38
C TRP A 263 -9.66 -9.68 -14.91
N GLY A 264 -8.66 -9.82 -14.03
CA GLY A 264 -7.28 -10.10 -14.42
C GLY A 264 -6.44 -8.85 -14.71
N THR A 265 -6.74 -7.70 -14.12
CA THR A 265 -5.91 -6.50 -14.20
C THR A 265 -5.21 -6.20 -12.87
N TYR A 266 -4.06 -5.54 -12.94
CA TYR A 266 -3.26 -5.09 -11.82
C TYR A 266 -3.64 -3.67 -11.43
N LEU A 267 -3.75 -3.41 -10.14
CA LEU A 267 -3.95 -2.09 -9.57
C LEU A 267 -2.67 -1.68 -8.86
N THR A 268 -1.98 -0.67 -9.36
CA THR A 268 -0.81 -0.08 -8.72
C THR A 268 -1.19 1.25 -8.07
N CYS A 269 -0.62 1.54 -6.92
CA CYS A 269 -1.08 2.59 -6.03
C CYS A 269 -0.03 3.69 -5.89
N GLU A 270 -0.38 4.92 -6.27
CA GLU A 270 0.50 6.08 -6.12
C GLU A 270 0.43 6.58 -4.67
N GLU A 271 1.55 6.53 -3.96
CA GLU A 271 1.62 6.86 -2.54
C GLU A 271 2.43 8.16 -2.33
N ASN A 272 3.74 8.11 -2.29
CA ASN A 272 4.63 9.23 -2.00
C ASN A 272 4.88 10.19 -3.19
N TYR A 273 3.88 10.38 -4.06
CA TYR A 273 3.98 11.18 -5.29
C TYR A 273 4.38 12.66 -5.07
N LEU A 274 4.32 13.16 -3.84
CA LEU A 274 4.85 14.47 -3.46
C LEU A 274 6.36 14.59 -3.63
N ASN A 275 7.10 13.49 -3.60
CA ASN A 275 8.57 13.47 -3.67
C ASN A 275 9.12 13.99 -5.00
N VAL A 276 8.30 13.95 -6.04
CA VAL A 276 8.71 14.40 -7.39
C VAL A 276 8.14 15.77 -7.79
N ILE A 277 7.42 16.46 -6.91
CA ILE A 277 6.73 17.72 -7.23
C ILE A 277 7.21 18.87 -6.34
N GLY A 278 7.65 19.95 -6.98
CA GLY A 278 7.90 21.23 -6.33
C GLY A 278 6.80 22.25 -6.61
N ARG A 279 6.79 23.35 -5.84
CA ARG A 279 5.92 24.50 -6.07
C ARG A 279 6.64 25.81 -5.78
N ALA A 280 6.57 26.76 -6.71
CA ALA A 280 7.29 28.02 -6.62
C ALA A 280 6.86 28.85 -5.40
N ALA A 281 7.82 29.56 -4.78
CA ALA A 281 7.53 30.57 -3.78
C ALA A 281 6.68 31.69 -4.41
N GLY A 282 5.70 32.21 -3.66
CA GLY A 282 4.80 33.27 -4.15
C GLY A 282 3.70 32.81 -5.11
N ASP A 283 3.59 31.51 -5.45
CA ASP A 283 2.53 30.98 -6.32
C ASP A 283 1.12 31.21 -5.75
N ASP A 284 0.96 31.28 -4.41
CA ASP A 284 -0.32 31.54 -3.74
C ASP A 284 -0.98 32.85 -4.24
N ALA A 285 -0.22 33.87 -4.61
CA ALA A 285 -0.76 35.11 -5.15
C ALA A 285 -1.52 34.96 -6.48
N LYS A 286 -1.37 33.80 -7.14
CA LYS A 286 -1.99 33.47 -8.42
C LYS A 286 -3.06 32.38 -8.30
N ARG A 287 -3.40 31.96 -7.07
CA ARG A 287 -4.35 30.88 -6.77
C ARG A 287 -5.57 31.40 -6.04
N SER A 288 -6.68 30.74 -6.22
CA SER A 288 -7.87 30.97 -5.39
C SER A 288 -7.64 30.47 -3.96
N ALA A 289 -8.42 30.97 -3.01
CA ALA A 289 -8.36 30.54 -1.62
C ALA A 289 -8.58 29.01 -1.47
N SER A 290 -9.53 28.44 -2.22
CA SER A 290 -9.81 27.00 -2.18
C SER A 290 -8.67 26.16 -2.75
N GLU A 291 -8.01 26.61 -3.83
CA GLU A 291 -6.80 25.91 -4.34
C GLU A 291 -5.68 25.91 -3.30
N ILE A 292 -5.45 27.05 -2.60
CA ILE A 292 -4.43 27.13 -1.55
C ILE A 292 -4.72 26.15 -0.40
N VAL A 293 -5.99 26.09 0.04
CA VAL A 293 -6.42 25.14 1.07
C VAL A 293 -6.15 23.70 0.63
N ALA A 294 -6.56 23.33 -0.60
CA ALA A 294 -6.36 22.00 -1.13
C ALA A 294 -4.87 21.64 -1.27
N LEU A 295 -4.07 22.52 -1.85
CA LEU A 295 -2.62 22.29 -2.03
C LEU A 295 -1.90 22.12 -0.68
N LYS A 296 -2.23 22.94 0.32
CA LYS A 296 -1.67 22.80 1.67
C LYS A 296 -2.08 21.48 2.33
N ARG A 297 -3.38 21.12 2.24
CA ARG A 297 -3.89 19.87 2.83
C ARG A 297 -3.23 18.62 2.23
N TYR A 298 -2.76 18.71 1.00
CA TYR A 298 -2.04 17.64 0.29
C TYR A 298 -0.52 17.82 0.33
N GLY A 299 0.02 18.59 1.28
CA GLY A 299 1.46 18.70 1.52
C GLY A 299 2.23 19.53 0.48
N LEU A 300 1.56 20.33 -0.38
CA LEU A 300 2.20 21.16 -1.41
C LEU A 300 2.04 22.68 -1.16
N PRO A 301 2.55 23.24 -0.05
CA PRO A 301 2.54 24.67 0.17
C PRO A 301 3.42 25.40 -0.84
N ALA A 302 3.17 26.71 -1.03
CA ALA A 302 4.05 27.55 -1.85
C ALA A 302 5.47 27.54 -1.29
N GLY A 303 6.46 27.39 -2.16
CA GLY A 303 7.87 27.32 -1.82
C GLY A 303 8.40 25.91 -1.53
N ARG A 304 7.56 24.85 -1.57
CA ARG A 304 8.03 23.47 -1.44
C ARG A 304 9.01 23.16 -2.59
N LYS A 305 10.19 22.74 -2.25
CA LYS A 305 11.18 22.24 -3.21
C LYS A 305 10.79 20.85 -3.69
N ASN A 306 11.17 20.51 -4.91
CA ASN A 306 11.11 19.13 -5.39
C ASN A 306 12.24 18.34 -4.71
N PRO A 307 11.94 17.31 -3.88
CA PRO A 307 12.97 16.56 -3.17
C PRO A 307 14.00 15.90 -4.09
N TYR A 308 13.55 15.28 -5.19
CA TYR A 308 14.45 14.66 -6.17
C TYR A 308 15.10 15.67 -7.12
N GLY A 309 14.67 16.94 -7.11
CA GLY A 309 15.21 17.98 -7.99
C GLY A 309 14.92 17.72 -9.47
N TRP A 310 13.87 16.97 -9.81
CA TRP A 310 13.51 16.68 -11.21
C TRP A 310 13.05 17.90 -12.00
N ASP A 311 12.72 19.00 -11.33
CA ASP A 311 12.37 20.28 -11.94
C ASP A 311 13.60 21.20 -12.21
N THR A 312 14.80 20.76 -11.87
CA THR A 312 16.02 21.59 -11.95
C THR A 312 16.79 21.50 -13.28
N PRO A 313 16.77 20.39 -14.06
CA PRO A 313 17.43 20.36 -15.36
C PRO A 313 16.82 21.36 -16.34
N GLU A 314 17.62 21.79 -17.32
CA GLU A 314 17.11 22.59 -18.43
C GLU A 314 16.27 21.72 -19.38
N GLY A 315 15.18 22.27 -19.88
CA GLY A 315 14.28 21.63 -20.83
C GLY A 315 12.82 21.73 -20.43
N GLU A 316 11.96 21.72 -21.42
CA GLU A 316 10.51 21.86 -21.21
C GLU A 316 9.91 20.66 -20.44
N GLN A 317 10.42 19.44 -20.70
CA GLN A 317 9.95 18.19 -20.11
C GLN A 317 10.10 18.13 -18.59
N TYR A 318 11.07 18.87 -18.02
CA TYR A 318 11.30 18.89 -16.56
C TYR A 318 10.43 19.92 -15.83
N LYS A 319 9.88 20.93 -16.55
CA LYS A 319 9.02 21.95 -15.94
C LYS A 319 7.73 21.39 -15.34
N ARG A 320 7.28 20.22 -15.80
CA ARG A 320 6.11 19.54 -15.28
C ARG A 320 6.24 19.11 -13.81
N TRP A 321 7.46 19.01 -13.32
CA TRP A 321 7.72 18.63 -11.93
C TRP A 321 7.66 19.82 -10.96
N ASN A 322 7.12 20.96 -11.44
CA ASN A 322 6.85 22.15 -10.62
C ASN A 322 5.45 22.68 -10.91
N ALA A 323 4.57 22.58 -9.93
CA ALA A 323 3.14 22.92 -10.04
C ALA A 323 2.90 24.42 -9.89
N LYS A 324 3.57 25.27 -10.70
CA LYS A 324 3.42 26.73 -10.66
C LYS A 324 2.51 27.29 -11.74
N VAL A 325 1.81 28.39 -11.42
CA VAL A 325 1.11 29.22 -12.41
C VAL A 325 2.11 30.08 -13.18
N SER A 326 2.32 29.79 -14.46
CA SER A 326 3.31 30.47 -15.30
C SER A 326 2.78 31.00 -16.64
N ALA A 327 1.54 30.68 -17.00
CA ALA A 327 0.86 31.12 -18.22
C ALA A 327 -0.54 31.67 -17.95
N ALA A 328 -1.22 32.18 -18.98
CA ALA A 328 -2.57 32.74 -18.86
C ALA A 328 -3.62 31.64 -18.56
N SER A 329 -3.50 30.48 -19.21
CA SER A 329 -4.40 29.36 -19.03
C SER A 329 -3.70 28.13 -18.47
N ALA A 330 -4.46 27.24 -17.83
CA ALA A 330 -3.96 25.97 -17.33
C ALA A 330 -3.45 25.03 -18.45
N ALA A 331 -4.04 25.13 -19.65
CA ALA A 331 -3.60 24.36 -20.83
C ALA A 331 -2.22 24.78 -21.38
N GLU A 332 -1.64 25.85 -20.86
CA GLU A 332 -0.33 26.37 -21.31
C GLU A 332 0.77 26.17 -20.28
N ASP A 333 0.44 25.72 -19.05
CA ASP A 333 1.42 25.46 -18.00
C ASP A 333 1.14 24.15 -17.23
N TYR A 334 1.88 23.91 -16.15
CA TYR A 334 1.83 22.68 -15.37
C TYR A 334 1.19 22.88 -13.99
N ARG A 335 0.42 23.98 -13.78
CA ARG A 335 -0.17 24.33 -12.47
C ARG A 335 -1.00 23.22 -11.82
N ASN A 336 -1.62 22.37 -12.62
CA ASN A 336 -2.52 21.30 -12.17
C ASN A 336 -1.90 19.90 -12.30
N VAL A 337 -0.62 19.79 -12.71
CA VAL A 337 0.02 18.46 -12.88
C VAL A 337 -0.02 17.64 -11.60
N PHE A 338 0.10 18.29 -10.44
CA PHE A 338 0.02 17.63 -9.14
C PHE A 338 -1.28 16.84 -8.93
N ASN A 339 -2.39 17.36 -9.47
CA ASN A 339 -3.70 16.69 -9.35
C ASN A 339 -3.82 15.44 -10.23
N THR A 340 -2.87 15.19 -11.12
CA THR A 340 -2.84 13.97 -11.93
C THR A 340 -2.16 12.79 -11.24
N PHE A 341 -1.63 12.98 -10.03
CA PHE A 341 -1.00 11.95 -9.18
C PHE A 341 -1.80 11.70 -7.90
N GLY A 342 -1.51 10.58 -7.23
CA GLY A 342 -2.19 10.15 -6.02
C GLY A 342 -3.43 9.30 -6.32
N TRP A 343 -3.40 8.52 -7.39
CA TRP A 343 -4.51 7.68 -7.85
C TRP A 343 -4.13 6.20 -7.87
N VAL A 344 -5.14 5.34 -7.87
CA VAL A 344 -4.96 3.95 -8.26
C VAL A 344 -4.89 3.87 -9.78
N VAL A 345 -3.86 3.20 -10.30
CA VAL A 345 -3.61 3.01 -11.74
C VAL A 345 -3.89 1.56 -12.11
N GLU A 346 -4.83 1.33 -13.02
CA GLU A 346 -5.11 0.00 -13.56
C GLU A 346 -4.25 -0.29 -14.78
N ILE A 347 -3.61 -1.48 -14.79
CA ILE A 347 -2.76 -2.01 -15.85
C ILE A 347 -3.30 -3.38 -16.27
N ASP A 348 -3.50 -3.61 -17.58
CA ASP A 348 -3.83 -4.94 -18.12
C ASP A 348 -2.53 -5.68 -18.47
N PRO A 349 -2.08 -6.65 -17.66
CA PRO A 349 -0.82 -7.34 -17.91
C PRO A 349 -0.84 -8.20 -19.19
N PHE A 350 -2.02 -8.65 -19.62
CA PHE A 350 -2.20 -9.52 -20.79
C PHE A 350 -2.27 -8.76 -22.12
N LYS A 351 -2.40 -7.43 -22.08
CA LYS A 351 -2.46 -6.55 -23.26
C LYS A 351 -1.34 -5.52 -23.23
N PRO A 352 -0.13 -5.87 -23.71
CA PRO A 352 1.06 -5.01 -23.64
C PRO A 352 0.87 -3.61 -24.24
N ASP A 353 0.05 -3.50 -25.30
CA ASP A 353 -0.22 -2.25 -26.00
C ASP A 353 -1.33 -1.41 -25.35
N SER A 354 -1.95 -1.90 -24.26
CA SER A 354 -3.01 -1.16 -23.58
C SER A 354 -2.42 0.03 -22.81
N LYS A 355 -3.12 1.16 -22.88
CA LYS A 355 -2.81 2.36 -22.12
C LYS A 355 -3.31 2.20 -20.68
N PRO A 356 -2.50 2.41 -19.64
CA PRO A 356 -2.97 2.37 -18.25
C PRO A 356 -4.02 3.43 -17.97
N VAL A 357 -4.87 3.21 -16.95
CA VAL A 357 -5.95 4.14 -16.59
C VAL A 357 -5.90 4.47 -15.11
N LYS A 358 -5.88 5.77 -14.78
CA LYS A 358 -6.05 6.27 -13.41
C LYS A 358 -7.53 6.25 -13.04
N ARG A 359 -7.90 5.47 -12.02
CA ARG A 359 -9.30 5.19 -11.61
C ARG A 359 -9.77 6.17 -10.54
N SER A 360 -10.22 7.36 -10.93
CA SER A 360 -10.46 8.48 -10.02
C SER A 360 -11.61 8.29 -9.03
N ALA A 361 -12.52 7.34 -9.25
CA ALA A 361 -13.60 7.10 -8.30
C ALA A 361 -13.12 6.49 -6.95
N LEU A 362 -11.88 5.94 -6.92
CA LEU A 362 -11.28 5.40 -5.70
C LEU A 362 -10.74 6.49 -4.77
N GLY A 363 -10.78 7.76 -5.17
CA GLY A 363 -10.25 8.88 -4.39
C GLY A 363 -8.79 9.21 -4.71
N ARG A 364 -8.33 10.37 -4.27
CA ARG A 364 -6.96 10.86 -4.44
C ARG A 364 -6.30 11.07 -3.09
N PHE A 365 -5.31 10.25 -2.76
CA PHE A 365 -4.54 10.30 -1.52
C PHE A 365 -3.26 9.46 -1.66
N ASN A 366 -2.48 9.27 -0.60
CA ASN A 366 -1.32 8.38 -0.59
C ASN A 366 -1.81 6.93 -0.52
N HIS A 367 -2.07 6.32 -1.66
CA HIS A 367 -2.67 4.99 -1.72
C HIS A 367 -1.71 3.89 -1.29
N GLU A 368 -1.99 3.31 -0.13
CA GLU A 368 -1.38 2.07 0.34
C GLU A 368 -2.31 0.89 0.07
N GLY A 369 -2.23 0.43 -1.17
CA GLY A 369 -3.00 -0.68 -1.69
C GLY A 369 -4.42 -0.34 -2.17
N ALA A 370 -4.94 -1.27 -2.96
CA ALA A 370 -6.31 -1.29 -3.46
C ALA A 370 -6.85 -2.72 -3.33
N TRP A 371 -7.17 -3.11 -2.10
CA TRP A 371 -7.42 -4.51 -1.71
C TRP A 371 -8.87 -4.91 -1.96
N PRO A 372 -9.14 -5.78 -2.96
CA PRO A 372 -10.49 -6.19 -3.26
C PRO A 372 -11.02 -7.19 -2.22
N ALA A 373 -12.27 -7.02 -1.83
CA ALA A 373 -13.02 -8.12 -1.21
C ALA A 373 -13.25 -9.25 -2.24
N PRO A 374 -13.36 -10.52 -1.80
CA PRO A 374 -13.70 -11.61 -2.69
C PRO A 374 -14.97 -11.32 -3.51
N ALA A 375 -14.83 -11.31 -4.85
CA ALA A 375 -15.93 -10.96 -5.73
C ALA A 375 -17.01 -12.05 -5.77
N LYS A 376 -18.27 -11.65 -5.55
CA LYS A 376 -19.43 -12.55 -5.61
C LYS A 376 -20.39 -12.08 -6.68
N VAL A 377 -20.85 -13.02 -7.52
CA VAL A 377 -21.79 -12.72 -8.59
C VAL A 377 -23.06 -12.06 -8.04
N GLY A 378 -23.44 -10.93 -8.63
CA GLY A 378 -24.60 -10.13 -8.21
C GLY A 378 -24.33 -9.15 -7.07
N GLU A 379 -23.12 -9.15 -6.46
CA GLU A 379 -22.71 -8.17 -5.45
C GLU A 379 -21.80 -7.09 -6.07
N SER A 380 -21.68 -5.95 -5.38
CA SER A 380 -20.72 -4.88 -5.77
C SER A 380 -19.28 -5.36 -5.61
N ILE A 381 -18.40 -4.84 -6.45
CA ILE A 381 -16.95 -4.88 -6.18
C ILE A 381 -16.67 -3.88 -5.06
N VAL A 382 -15.93 -4.32 -4.05
CA VAL A 382 -15.54 -3.49 -2.89
C VAL A 382 -14.02 -3.50 -2.79
N ILE A 383 -13.44 -2.30 -2.62
CA ILE A 383 -11.99 -2.11 -2.49
C ILE A 383 -11.72 -1.29 -1.23
N TYR A 384 -10.74 -1.73 -0.44
CA TYR A 384 -10.24 -1.03 0.73
C TYR A 384 -8.86 -0.45 0.43
N SER A 385 -8.54 0.71 1.01
CA SER A 385 -7.27 1.41 0.81
C SER A 385 -6.86 2.17 2.07
N GLY A 386 -5.59 2.10 2.44
CA GLY A 386 -4.96 2.98 3.41
C GLY A 386 -4.53 4.31 2.77
N ASP A 387 -4.52 5.38 3.55
CA ASP A 387 -3.92 6.66 3.19
C ASP A 387 -2.68 6.82 4.07
N ASP A 388 -1.51 6.44 3.55
CA ASP A 388 -0.31 6.43 4.36
C ASP A 388 0.24 7.83 4.61
N ALA A 389 -0.05 8.30 5.77
CA ALA A 389 0.64 9.37 6.50
C ALA A 389 0.11 9.40 7.94
N ARG A 390 0.86 10.00 8.84
CA ARG A 390 0.42 10.19 10.23
C ARG A 390 -0.88 10.96 10.30
N ASN A 391 -1.88 10.40 11.00
CA ASN A 391 -3.20 10.97 11.21
C ASN A 391 -4.11 10.97 9.94
N GLU A 392 -3.78 10.22 8.92
CA GLU A 392 -4.65 10.03 7.76
C GLU A 392 -5.63 8.87 7.95
N TYR A 393 -6.32 8.46 6.90
CA TYR A 393 -7.58 7.75 6.99
C TYR A 393 -7.59 6.40 6.29
N VAL A 394 -8.58 5.59 6.62
CA VAL A 394 -8.90 4.34 5.90
C VAL A 394 -10.11 4.59 5.02
N PHE A 395 -10.01 4.21 3.74
CA PHE A 395 -11.05 4.40 2.73
C PHE A 395 -11.65 3.07 2.24
N LYS A 396 -12.88 3.13 1.76
CA LYS A 396 -13.59 2.04 1.09
C LYS A 396 -14.30 2.55 -0.15
N PHE A 397 -14.12 1.87 -1.27
CA PHE A 397 -14.88 2.09 -2.49
C PHE A 397 -15.86 0.94 -2.72
N VAL A 398 -17.09 1.26 -3.13
CA VAL A 398 -18.15 0.29 -3.47
C VAL A 398 -18.66 0.60 -4.87
N SER A 399 -18.50 -0.33 -5.82
CA SER A 399 -18.93 -0.14 -7.20
C SER A 399 -20.46 -0.03 -7.33
N GLU A 400 -20.94 0.79 -8.25
CA GLU A 400 -22.35 0.82 -8.65
C GLU A 400 -22.76 -0.46 -9.36
N ALA A 401 -21.92 -0.94 -10.30
CA ALA A 401 -22.15 -2.15 -11.04
C ALA A 401 -21.94 -3.40 -10.17
N LYS A 402 -22.77 -4.43 -10.40
CA LYS A 402 -22.69 -5.73 -9.73
C LYS A 402 -21.82 -6.69 -10.54
N TRP A 403 -20.97 -7.44 -9.84
CA TRP A 403 -20.05 -8.39 -10.47
C TRP A 403 -20.78 -9.45 -11.30
N ASN A 404 -20.28 -9.68 -12.49
CA ASN A 404 -20.74 -10.75 -13.39
C ASN A 404 -19.54 -11.61 -13.81
N ALA A 405 -19.63 -12.92 -13.58
CA ALA A 405 -18.55 -13.85 -13.92
C ALA A 405 -18.16 -13.86 -15.40
N SER A 406 -19.07 -13.43 -16.32
CA SER A 406 -18.73 -13.29 -17.74
C SER A 406 -17.71 -12.17 -18.04
N ASP A 407 -17.45 -11.29 -17.08
CA ASP A 407 -16.49 -10.19 -17.22
C ASP A 407 -15.03 -10.61 -16.91
N VAL A 408 -14.79 -11.84 -16.48
CA VAL A 408 -13.44 -12.41 -16.36
C VAL A 408 -12.70 -12.26 -17.69
N ASN A 409 -11.43 -11.84 -17.64
CA ASN A 409 -10.62 -11.52 -18.84
C ASN A 409 -11.13 -10.35 -19.70
N GLY A 410 -12.03 -9.51 -19.18
CA GLY A 410 -12.55 -8.35 -19.90
C GLY A 410 -11.59 -7.16 -19.99
N GLY A 411 -10.50 -7.17 -19.20
CA GLY A 411 -9.45 -6.15 -19.21
C GLY A 411 -9.94 -4.76 -18.87
N MET A 412 -9.31 -3.72 -19.44
CA MET A 412 -9.55 -2.30 -19.12
C MET A 412 -10.98 -1.84 -19.35
N ALA A 413 -11.70 -2.42 -20.35
CA ALA A 413 -13.09 -2.08 -20.63
C ALA A 413 -14.02 -2.48 -19.49
N VAL A 414 -13.76 -3.63 -18.87
CA VAL A 414 -14.47 -4.10 -17.68
C VAL A 414 -14.07 -3.28 -16.47
N GLY A 415 -12.81 -2.87 -16.37
CA GLY A 415 -12.35 -1.96 -15.33
C GLY A 415 -13.18 -0.67 -15.27
N ALA A 416 -13.48 -0.05 -16.42
CA ALA A 416 -14.34 1.13 -16.48
C ALA A 416 -15.76 0.88 -15.92
N LYS A 417 -16.32 -0.32 -16.12
CA LYS A 417 -17.63 -0.69 -15.60
C LYS A 417 -17.68 -0.71 -14.08
N TYR A 418 -16.61 -1.19 -13.44
CA TYR A 418 -16.59 -1.41 -11.98
C TYR A 418 -15.83 -0.34 -11.19
N LEU A 419 -14.87 0.37 -11.81
CA LEU A 419 -13.99 1.29 -11.09
C LEU A 419 -14.20 2.77 -11.44
N ASP A 420 -15.05 3.10 -12.43
CA ASP A 420 -15.33 4.50 -12.79
C ASP A 420 -16.61 5.04 -12.14
N LYS A 421 -17.47 4.15 -11.61
CA LYS A 421 -18.72 4.53 -10.94
C LYS A 421 -18.93 3.76 -9.65
N GLY A 422 -19.15 4.46 -8.58
CA GLY A 422 -19.38 3.90 -7.26
C GLY A 422 -19.39 4.98 -6.18
N THR A 423 -19.39 4.54 -4.95
CA THR A 423 -19.37 5.41 -3.78
C THR A 423 -18.08 5.22 -2.99
N LEU A 424 -17.41 6.33 -2.71
CA LEU A 424 -16.25 6.38 -1.81
C LEU A 424 -16.73 6.66 -0.39
N TYR A 425 -16.17 5.95 0.58
CA TYR A 425 -16.41 6.10 2.01
C TYR A 425 -15.09 6.26 2.74
N VAL A 426 -15.16 6.87 3.93
CA VAL A 426 -14.06 6.94 4.90
C VAL A 426 -14.48 6.33 6.23
N ALA A 427 -13.56 5.65 6.91
CA ALA A 427 -13.84 4.93 8.15
C ALA A 427 -13.96 5.86 9.36
N LYS A 428 -14.89 5.51 10.25
CA LYS A 428 -14.94 6.00 11.60
C LYS A 428 -15.00 4.83 12.58
N PHE A 429 -13.96 4.70 13.39
CA PHE A 429 -13.83 3.68 14.43
C PHE A 429 -14.32 4.26 15.77
N ASN A 430 -15.34 3.67 16.36
CA ASN A 430 -15.89 4.11 17.64
C ASN A 430 -15.23 3.36 18.80
N ASN A 431 -15.10 4.00 19.96
CA ASN A 431 -14.41 3.45 21.12
C ASN A 431 -15.08 2.19 21.72
N ASP A 432 -16.30 1.85 21.31
CA ASP A 432 -17.02 0.64 21.75
C ASP A 432 -16.76 -0.60 20.91
N GLY A 433 -16.00 -0.49 19.81
CA GLY A 433 -15.73 -1.57 18.85
C GLY A 433 -16.71 -1.61 17.68
N SER A 434 -17.64 -0.67 17.61
CA SER A 434 -18.42 -0.45 16.39
C SER A 434 -17.67 0.50 15.46
N GLY A 435 -18.05 0.46 14.18
CA GLY A 435 -17.55 1.41 13.20
C GLY A 435 -18.59 1.70 12.14
N GLU A 436 -18.37 2.79 11.43
CA GLU A 436 -19.25 3.23 10.34
C GLU A 436 -18.44 3.77 9.17
N TRP A 437 -18.95 3.55 7.96
CA TRP A 437 -18.44 4.10 6.73
C TRP A 437 -19.16 5.39 6.40
N LEU A 438 -18.45 6.49 6.47
CA LEU A 438 -18.99 7.83 6.21
C LEU A 438 -18.95 8.12 4.70
N GLU A 439 -20.10 8.26 4.08
CA GLU A 439 -20.25 8.49 2.64
C GLU A 439 -19.64 9.83 2.20
N LEU A 440 -18.84 9.82 1.11
CA LEU A 440 -18.23 10.99 0.48
C LEU A 440 -18.86 11.25 -0.90
N THR A 441 -20.09 11.76 -0.89
CA THR A 441 -20.85 12.07 -2.11
C THR A 441 -21.23 13.56 -2.12
N TYR A 442 -20.97 14.20 -3.26
CA TYR A 442 -21.38 15.59 -3.48
C TYR A 442 -22.90 15.78 -3.28
N GLY A 443 -23.28 16.87 -2.64
CA GLY A 443 -24.68 17.18 -2.31
C GLY A 443 -25.23 16.42 -1.11
N LYS A 444 -24.43 15.54 -0.46
CA LYS A 444 -24.84 14.80 0.74
C LYS A 444 -24.01 15.19 1.96
N ASN A 445 -24.66 15.15 3.13
CA ASN A 445 -24.01 15.32 4.44
C ASN A 445 -23.13 16.58 4.57
N GLY A 446 -23.48 17.66 3.86
CA GLY A 446 -22.74 18.92 3.87
C GLY A 446 -21.48 18.94 3.00
N ILE A 447 -21.29 17.95 2.13
CA ILE A 447 -20.24 17.96 1.11
C ILE A 447 -20.81 18.64 -0.14
N ASP A 448 -20.80 19.98 -0.16
CA ASP A 448 -21.38 20.81 -1.21
C ASP A 448 -20.64 22.15 -1.32
N GLU A 449 -21.13 23.04 -2.18
CA GLU A 449 -20.57 24.37 -2.40
C GLU A 449 -20.64 25.32 -1.19
N LYS A 450 -21.41 24.97 -0.15
CA LYS A 450 -21.55 25.75 1.09
C LYS A 450 -20.70 25.19 2.23
N ASN A 451 -19.93 24.14 1.96
CA ASN A 451 -19.08 23.55 2.98
C ASN A 451 -18.07 24.59 3.50
N THR A 452 -17.99 24.72 4.82
CA THR A 452 -17.17 25.76 5.47
C THR A 452 -15.69 25.48 5.49
N LEU A 453 -15.28 24.20 5.36
CA LEU A 453 -13.88 23.82 5.28
C LEU A 453 -13.35 23.97 3.84
N TYR A 454 -14.12 23.49 2.88
CA TYR A 454 -13.79 23.54 1.46
C TYR A 454 -15.07 23.50 0.61
N PRO A 455 -15.30 24.50 -0.28
CA PRO A 455 -16.49 24.55 -1.12
C PRO A 455 -16.36 23.56 -2.28
N PHE A 456 -16.93 22.35 -2.11
CA PHE A 456 -16.91 21.32 -3.15
C PHE A 456 -17.81 21.74 -4.31
N ALA A 457 -17.31 21.64 -5.55
CA ALA A 457 -18.04 22.05 -6.73
C ALA A 457 -18.89 20.93 -7.35
N ASP A 458 -18.41 19.70 -7.30
CA ASP A 458 -19.03 18.50 -7.88
C ASP A 458 -18.41 17.21 -7.31
N GLN A 459 -18.83 16.03 -7.81
CA GLN A 459 -18.26 14.75 -7.37
C GLN A 459 -16.78 14.58 -7.79
N ALA A 460 -16.37 15.19 -8.90
CA ALA A 460 -14.96 15.19 -9.31
C ALA A 460 -14.10 15.89 -8.27
N ASP A 461 -14.59 17.01 -7.75
CA ASP A 461 -13.90 17.78 -6.72
C ASP A 461 -13.83 17.02 -5.38
N VAL A 462 -14.91 16.27 -5.04
CA VAL A 462 -14.92 15.42 -3.84
C VAL A 462 -13.87 14.32 -3.92
N VAL A 463 -13.76 13.60 -5.03
CA VAL A 463 -12.75 12.52 -5.14
C VAL A 463 -11.33 13.05 -5.26
N MET A 464 -11.11 14.24 -5.87
CA MET A 464 -9.81 14.89 -5.91
C MET A 464 -9.36 15.41 -4.55
N HIS A 465 -10.28 15.78 -3.70
CA HIS A 465 -10.03 16.36 -2.38
C HIS A 465 -10.71 15.57 -1.26
N CYS A 466 -10.70 14.23 -1.39
CA CYS A 466 -11.38 13.34 -0.44
C CYS A 466 -10.81 13.42 0.99
N ARG A 467 -9.55 13.81 1.18
CA ARG A 467 -8.99 14.14 2.50
C ARG A 467 -9.76 15.29 3.18
N LEU A 468 -10.08 16.37 2.45
CA LEU A 468 -10.88 17.48 2.98
C LEU A 468 -12.33 17.06 3.28
N ALA A 469 -12.90 16.18 2.45
CA ALA A 469 -14.22 15.62 2.72
C ALA A 469 -14.20 14.72 3.97
N ALA A 470 -13.17 13.92 4.16
CA ALA A 470 -12.95 13.07 5.33
C ALA A 470 -12.75 13.89 6.61
N ASP A 471 -11.95 14.97 6.54
CA ASP A 471 -11.76 15.94 7.63
C ASP A 471 -13.12 16.51 8.09
N PHE A 472 -13.91 16.98 7.14
CA PHE A 472 -15.23 17.53 7.43
C PHE A 472 -16.22 16.51 8.00
N ARG A 473 -16.14 15.25 7.53
CA ARG A 473 -17.01 14.16 8.00
C ARG A 473 -16.65 13.64 9.39
N GLY A 474 -15.49 13.99 9.93
CA GLY A 474 -15.04 13.52 11.23
C GLY A 474 -14.58 12.05 11.22
N ALA A 475 -13.83 11.65 10.20
CA ALA A 475 -13.20 10.34 10.11
C ALA A 475 -12.16 10.13 11.22
N THR A 476 -11.88 8.88 11.58
CA THR A 476 -10.86 8.56 12.60
C THR A 476 -9.46 8.69 12.03
N LYS A 477 -8.64 9.52 12.69
CA LYS A 477 -7.23 9.71 12.35
C LYS A 477 -6.39 8.52 12.81
N MET A 478 -5.73 7.84 11.88
CA MET A 478 -5.03 6.59 12.13
C MET A 478 -3.50 6.78 12.23
N ASP A 479 -2.80 5.73 12.68
CA ASP A 479 -1.35 5.68 12.84
C ASP A 479 -0.67 5.13 11.57
N ARG A 480 -0.71 5.89 10.45
CA ARG A 480 -0.20 5.48 9.15
C ARG A 480 -0.87 4.19 8.66
N PRO A 481 -2.06 4.28 8.03
CA PRO A 481 -2.72 3.12 7.41
C PRO A 481 -1.97 2.68 6.15
N GLU A 482 -1.35 1.53 6.23
CA GLU A 482 -0.55 0.93 5.16
C GLU A 482 -1.32 -0.16 4.41
N TRP A 483 -0.69 -1.31 4.24
CA TRP A 483 -1.26 -2.43 3.51
C TRP A 483 -2.48 -3.03 4.19
N GLY A 484 -3.37 -3.56 3.35
CA GLY A 484 -4.54 -4.29 3.81
C GLY A 484 -4.70 -5.65 3.15
N GLY A 485 -5.69 -6.38 3.58
CA GLY A 485 -6.06 -7.67 3.00
C GLY A 485 -7.42 -8.13 3.49
N VAL A 486 -8.11 -8.90 2.66
CA VAL A 486 -9.39 -9.49 3.03
C VAL A 486 -9.23 -10.99 3.19
N ASN A 487 -9.56 -11.51 4.36
CA ASN A 487 -9.48 -12.94 4.65
C ASN A 487 -10.47 -13.70 3.75
N PRO A 488 -10.00 -14.58 2.85
CA PRO A 488 -10.87 -15.27 1.89
C PRO A 488 -11.83 -16.27 2.54
N LEU A 489 -11.61 -16.66 3.82
CA LEU A 489 -12.44 -17.62 4.51
C LEU A 489 -13.67 -16.99 5.19
N ASN A 490 -13.52 -15.78 5.74
CA ASN A 490 -14.57 -15.15 6.55
C ASN A 490 -14.88 -13.70 6.13
N ASN A 491 -14.20 -13.19 5.11
CA ASN A 491 -14.32 -11.82 4.58
C ASN A 491 -13.98 -10.70 5.59
N GLU A 492 -13.28 -10.99 6.67
CA GLU A 492 -12.75 -9.97 7.57
C GLU A 492 -11.61 -9.23 6.90
N VAL A 493 -11.59 -7.92 7.10
CA VAL A 493 -10.56 -7.03 6.53
C VAL A 493 -9.52 -6.74 7.59
N TYR A 494 -8.27 -6.75 7.19
CA TYR A 494 -7.11 -6.45 8.03
C TYR A 494 -6.35 -5.29 7.40
N MET A 495 -5.77 -4.42 8.22
CA MET A 495 -4.92 -3.32 7.76
C MET A 495 -3.83 -3.04 8.79
N THR A 496 -2.63 -2.81 8.30
CA THR A 496 -1.49 -2.42 9.12
C THR A 496 -1.57 -0.93 9.44
N MET A 497 -1.19 -0.60 10.68
CA MET A 497 -0.96 0.75 11.20
C MET A 497 0.51 0.79 11.59
N THR A 498 1.36 1.25 10.69
CA THR A 498 2.79 0.94 10.80
C THR A 498 3.45 1.60 11.99
N ASN A 499 3.23 2.88 12.20
CA ASN A 499 3.69 3.59 13.41
C ASN A 499 3.13 5.02 13.48
N ASN A 500 3.22 5.65 14.65
CA ASN A 500 3.05 7.09 14.81
C ASN A 500 3.80 7.56 16.07
N SER A 501 5.09 7.79 15.94
CA SER A 501 5.93 8.27 17.05
C SER A 501 5.52 9.66 17.57
N ALA A 502 4.71 10.40 16.80
CA ALA A 502 4.18 11.71 17.17
C ALA A 502 2.77 11.66 17.79
N ARG A 503 2.15 10.47 17.96
CA ARG A 503 0.82 10.36 18.60
C ARG A 503 0.85 10.91 20.02
N ALA A 504 0.16 12.02 20.24
CA ALA A 504 0.12 12.70 21.55
C ALA A 504 -0.96 12.07 22.47
N ALA A 505 -0.79 12.22 23.79
CA ALA A 505 -1.68 11.63 24.77
C ALA A 505 -3.13 12.13 24.71
N ASP A 506 -3.35 13.38 24.28
CA ASP A 506 -4.66 13.99 24.10
C ASP A 506 -5.32 13.60 22.76
N LYS A 507 -4.67 12.77 21.95
CA LYS A 507 -5.11 12.28 20.63
C LYS A 507 -5.29 10.77 20.60
N LEU A 508 -5.36 10.12 21.77
CA LEU A 508 -5.62 8.69 21.87
C LEU A 508 -7.11 8.39 21.67
N ASP A 509 -7.37 7.27 21.06
CA ASP A 509 -8.68 6.62 20.96
C ASP A 509 -8.52 5.10 21.04
N ALA A 510 -9.63 4.35 21.00
CA ALA A 510 -9.55 2.90 21.14
C ALA A 510 -8.86 2.23 19.93
N ALA A 511 -8.89 2.83 18.74
CA ALA A 511 -8.21 2.32 17.55
C ALA A 511 -6.71 2.66 17.52
N ASN A 512 -6.33 3.77 18.16
CA ASN A 512 -4.95 4.27 18.26
C ASN A 512 -4.59 4.54 19.75
N PRO A 513 -4.42 3.47 20.57
CA PRO A 513 -4.45 3.63 22.02
C PRO A 513 -3.08 3.88 22.67
N ARG A 514 -2.01 4.06 21.89
CA ARG A 514 -0.64 4.20 22.41
C ARG A 514 -0.03 5.56 22.05
N THR A 515 0.50 6.28 23.05
CA THR A 515 1.33 7.47 22.80
C THR A 515 2.65 7.07 22.18
N GLY A 516 3.14 7.87 21.23
CA GLY A 516 4.42 7.62 20.57
C GLY A 516 4.52 6.20 20.03
N ASN A 517 3.50 5.76 19.29
CA ASN A 517 3.37 4.38 18.80
C ASN A 517 4.44 4.05 17.75
N THR A 518 5.63 3.64 18.18
CA THR A 518 6.76 3.30 17.30
C THR A 518 6.68 1.87 16.76
N ASN A 519 5.93 0.98 17.42
CA ASN A 519 5.90 -0.44 17.05
C ASN A 519 4.68 -0.81 16.21
N GLY A 520 3.73 0.13 16.01
CA GLY A 520 2.55 -0.11 15.17
C GLY A 520 1.61 -1.22 15.67
N HIS A 521 0.59 -1.48 14.91
CA HIS A 521 -0.40 -2.53 15.18
C HIS A 521 -1.12 -2.93 13.90
N ILE A 522 -1.89 -4.00 13.95
CA ILE A 522 -2.74 -4.46 12.86
C ILE A 522 -4.19 -4.38 13.34
N ILE A 523 -5.00 -3.53 12.72
CA ILE A 523 -6.45 -3.44 12.96
C ILE A 523 -7.18 -4.40 12.02
N ARG A 524 -8.34 -4.92 12.48
CA ARG A 524 -9.20 -5.74 11.62
C ARG A 524 -10.67 -5.43 11.88
N TRP A 525 -11.50 -5.68 10.88
CA TRP A 525 -12.94 -5.49 11.03
C TRP A 525 -13.76 -6.49 10.22
N ARG A 526 -15.01 -6.65 10.65
CA ARG A 526 -16.05 -7.45 9.98
C ARG A 526 -17.19 -6.53 9.58
N GLU A 527 -17.50 -6.50 8.30
CA GLU A 527 -18.63 -5.74 7.79
C GLU A 527 -19.97 -6.27 8.29
N GLU A 528 -20.93 -5.39 8.58
CA GLU A 528 -22.30 -5.74 8.90
C GLU A 528 -23.18 -5.53 7.65
N GLY A 529 -23.94 -6.57 7.26
CA GLY A 529 -24.78 -6.52 6.05
C GLY A 529 -24.05 -6.79 4.74
N GLY A 530 -22.92 -7.51 4.80
CA GLY A 530 -22.05 -7.81 3.64
C GLY A 530 -21.01 -6.73 3.36
N GLN A 531 -20.10 -6.98 2.40
CA GLN A 531 -18.95 -6.10 2.13
C GLN A 531 -19.34 -4.68 1.72
N ALA A 532 -20.48 -4.51 1.07
CA ALA A 532 -21.01 -3.17 0.72
C ALA A 532 -21.75 -2.47 1.86
N GLY A 533 -21.83 -3.07 3.06
CA GLY A 533 -22.45 -2.49 4.25
C GLY A 533 -21.79 -1.18 4.69
N THR A 534 -22.51 -0.39 5.50
CA THR A 534 -22.03 0.91 5.99
C THR A 534 -21.67 0.90 7.47
N LYS A 535 -21.70 -0.28 8.11
CA LYS A 535 -21.34 -0.47 9.51
C LYS A 535 -20.42 -1.69 9.63
N PHE A 536 -19.59 -1.71 10.66
CA PHE A 536 -18.69 -2.81 10.95
C PHE A 536 -18.42 -2.96 12.44
N LYS A 537 -17.91 -4.12 12.84
CA LYS A 537 -17.30 -4.37 14.15
C LYS A 537 -15.80 -4.53 13.95
N TRP A 538 -14.99 -4.04 14.90
CA TRP A 538 -13.54 -4.04 14.79
C TRP A 538 -12.85 -4.39 16.11
N ASP A 539 -11.62 -4.86 15.99
CA ASP A 539 -10.63 -4.95 17.07
C ASP A 539 -9.21 -4.76 16.51
N VAL A 540 -8.23 -4.60 17.38
CA VAL A 540 -6.82 -4.68 17.03
C VAL A 540 -6.40 -6.15 17.05
N TYR A 541 -6.04 -6.69 15.89
CA TYR A 541 -5.59 -8.08 15.78
C TYR A 541 -4.32 -8.33 16.58
N LEU A 542 -3.25 -7.54 16.32
CA LEU A 542 -1.98 -7.62 17.03
C LEU A 542 -1.41 -6.22 17.25
N PHE A 543 -0.88 -5.98 18.43
CA PHE A 543 0.01 -4.86 18.69
C PHE A 543 1.46 -5.29 18.45
N GLY A 544 2.18 -4.57 17.58
CA GLY A 544 3.63 -4.69 17.48
C GLY A 544 4.31 -4.34 18.80
N ALA A 545 5.33 -5.08 19.14
CA ALA A 545 6.16 -4.85 20.32
C ALA A 545 7.45 -5.65 20.26
N ARG A 546 8.47 -5.16 20.93
CA ARG A 546 9.73 -5.86 21.16
C ARG A 546 9.62 -6.70 22.44
N VAL A 547 10.04 -7.95 22.41
CA VAL A 547 10.03 -8.82 23.59
C VAL A 547 11.07 -8.37 24.65
N ASP A 548 12.17 -7.76 24.20
CA ASP A 548 13.21 -7.18 25.05
C ASP A 548 12.90 -5.74 25.52
N GLY A 549 11.77 -5.19 25.05
CA GLY A 549 11.29 -3.86 25.42
C GLY A 549 10.48 -3.84 26.71
N LYS A 550 9.71 -2.77 26.91
CA LYS A 550 8.85 -2.64 28.10
C LYS A 550 7.65 -3.59 28.01
N GLN A 551 7.49 -4.43 29.01
CA GLN A 551 6.37 -5.37 29.11
C GLN A 551 4.99 -4.71 28.96
N SER A 552 4.84 -3.46 29.39
CA SER A 552 3.60 -2.68 29.27
C SER A 552 3.25 -2.29 27.81
N GLU A 553 4.15 -2.44 26.88
CA GLU A 553 3.93 -2.20 25.45
C GLU A 553 3.52 -3.47 24.69
N ASN A 554 3.89 -4.65 25.23
CA ASN A 554 3.57 -5.94 24.63
C ASN A 554 2.17 -6.44 25.04
N LEU A 555 1.13 -5.72 24.61
CA LEU A 555 -0.27 -6.06 24.95
C LEU A 555 -0.69 -7.41 24.36
N SER A 556 -0.21 -7.74 23.19
CA SER A 556 -0.50 -9.01 22.49
C SER A 556 0.23 -10.20 23.09
N GLY A 557 1.20 -9.99 24.00
CA GLY A 557 1.96 -11.09 24.61
C GLY A 557 2.86 -11.82 23.62
N LEU A 558 3.46 -11.07 22.68
CA LEU A 558 4.43 -11.59 21.70
C LEU A 558 5.63 -12.21 22.41
N THR A 559 6.26 -13.18 21.76
CA THR A 559 7.42 -13.94 22.22
C THR A 559 8.60 -13.72 21.29
N ASP A 560 9.77 -14.27 21.62
CA ASP A 560 10.97 -14.14 20.78
C ASP A 560 10.82 -14.68 19.35
N VAL A 561 9.84 -15.56 19.11
CA VAL A 561 9.61 -16.19 17.79
C VAL A 561 8.60 -15.45 16.93
N ASN A 562 7.89 -14.45 17.48
CA ASN A 562 6.81 -13.76 16.77
C ASN A 562 6.72 -12.26 17.08
N ASP A 563 7.67 -11.69 17.80
CA ASP A 563 7.73 -10.25 18.03
C ASP A 563 8.13 -9.49 16.76
N PHE A 564 7.56 -8.29 16.59
CA PHE A 564 7.78 -7.43 15.45
C PHE A 564 7.51 -5.96 15.79
N SER A 565 8.00 -5.07 14.95
CA SER A 565 7.73 -3.64 14.98
C SER A 565 7.39 -3.16 13.57
N SER A 566 6.68 -2.04 13.46
CA SER A 566 6.34 -1.38 12.19
C SER A 566 5.81 -2.35 11.11
N PRO A 567 4.64 -2.99 11.33
CA PRO A 567 4.02 -3.83 10.33
C PRO A 567 3.57 -2.96 9.16
N ASP A 568 3.96 -3.35 7.96
CA ASP A 568 3.71 -2.65 6.71
C ASP A 568 2.99 -3.59 5.73
N GLY A 569 3.74 -4.35 4.91
CA GLY A 569 3.18 -5.30 3.96
C GLY A 569 2.27 -6.36 4.61
N LEU A 570 1.10 -6.60 3.99
CA LEU A 570 0.12 -7.56 4.47
C LEU A 570 -0.58 -8.26 3.30
N TYR A 571 -0.66 -9.59 3.35
CA TYR A 571 -1.31 -10.36 2.28
C TYR A 571 -1.95 -11.63 2.82
N PHE A 572 -3.23 -11.84 2.48
CA PHE A 572 -3.88 -13.14 2.67
C PHE A 572 -3.58 -14.07 1.51
N ASP A 573 -2.98 -15.20 1.83
CA ASP A 573 -2.70 -16.27 0.89
C ASP A 573 -4.00 -16.85 0.34
N GLN A 574 -4.14 -16.82 -0.97
CA GLN A 574 -5.34 -17.23 -1.70
C GLN A 574 -5.17 -18.58 -2.39
N ARG A 575 -4.21 -19.40 -1.95
CA ARG A 575 -3.98 -20.71 -2.54
C ARG A 575 -5.25 -21.58 -2.55
N SER A 576 -5.49 -22.28 -3.64
CA SER A 576 -6.66 -23.14 -3.83
C SER A 576 -6.53 -24.49 -3.09
N ALA A 577 -5.32 -24.92 -2.77
CA ALA A 577 -5.04 -26.23 -2.18
C ALA A 577 -5.08 -26.19 -0.65
N GLY A 578 -6.26 -26.02 -0.07
CA GLY A 578 -6.54 -26.45 1.31
C GLY A 578 -6.07 -25.54 2.44
N ALA A 579 -5.65 -24.29 2.20
CA ALA A 579 -5.11 -23.44 3.23
C ALA A 579 -5.27 -21.92 2.97
N GLY A 580 -6.34 -21.52 2.36
CA GLY A 580 -6.72 -20.11 2.33
C GLY A 580 -6.81 -19.54 3.75
N GLY A 581 -6.49 -18.26 3.91
CA GLY A 581 -6.54 -17.56 5.20
C GLY A 581 -5.23 -17.57 5.99
N LEU A 582 -4.11 -18.07 5.47
CA LEU A 582 -2.78 -17.77 5.99
C LEU A 582 -2.48 -16.30 5.72
N LEU A 583 -2.11 -15.57 6.77
CA LEU A 583 -1.77 -14.15 6.68
C LEU A 583 -0.25 -14.01 6.72
N TRP A 584 0.28 -13.29 5.74
CA TRP A 584 1.67 -12.82 5.71
C TRP A 584 1.71 -11.38 6.22
N VAL A 585 2.66 -11.07 7.10
CA VAL A 585 2.90 -9.72 7.63
C VAL A 585 4.38 -9.40 7.43
N GLN A 586 4.66 -8.29 6.80
CA GLN A 586 6.01 -7.81 6.50
C GLN A 586 6.29 -6.53 7.29
N THR A 587 7.53 -6.16 7.44
CA THR A 587 7.93 -4.98 8.22
C THR A 587 8.82 -4.05 7.42
N ASP A 588 8.56 -2.74 7.60
CA ASP A 588 9.46 -1.65 7.28
C ASP A 588 9.84 -0.95 8.59
N ASP A 589 10.91 -1.42 9.23
CA ASP A 589 11.18 -1.16 10.64
C ASP A 589 12.47 -0.39 10.88
N GLY A 590 12.35 0.84 11.34
CA GLY A 590 13.45 1.62 11.89
C GLY A 590 13.70 1.42 13.39
N SER A 591 12.75 0.85 14.13
CA SER A 591 12.78 0.80 15.60
C SER A 591 13.45 -0.43 16.18
N TYR A 592 13.61 -1.50 15.39
CA TYR A 592 14.16 -2.78 15.84
C TYR A 592 15.49 -3.16 15.16
N LEU A 593 16.05 -2.28 14.33
CA LEU A 593 17.30 -2.51 13.57
C LEU A 593 18.53 -2.68 14.45
N ASP A 594 18.48 -2.33 15.72
CA ASP A 594 19.55 -2.63 16.68
C ASP A 594 19.69 -4.13 16.98
N VAL A 595 18.59 -4.91 16.88
CA VAL A 595 18.51 -6.33 17.23
C VAL A 595 18.39 -7.24 16.00
N THR A 596 17.59 -6.83 15.00
CA THR A 596 17.27 -7.66 13.84
C THR A 596 17.05 -6.80 12.60
N ASN A 597 17.20 -7.38 11.42
CA ASN A 597 16.72 -6.76 10.18
C ASN A 597 15.20 -6.93 10.05
N CYS A 598 14.60 -6.23 9.07
CA CYS A 598 13.19 -6.39 8.70
C CYS A 598 12.85 -7.84 8.36
N MET A 599 11.58 -8.20 8.58
CA MET A 599 11.17 -9.59 8.61
C MET A 599 9.81 -9.82 7.96
N MET A 600 9.49 -11.08 7.76
CA MET A 600 8.13 -11.51 7.41
C MET A 600 7.66 -12.59 8.37
N LEU A 601 6.42 -12.44 8.87
CA LEU A 601 5.75 -13.41 9.72
C LEU A 601 4.66 -14.11 8.93
N ALA A 602 4.41 -15.38 9.29
CA ALA A 602 3.22 -16.13 8.88
C ALA A 602 2.26 -16.22 10.07
N ALA A 603 0.98 -15.99 9.83
CA ALA A 603 -0.02 -15.97 10.88
C ALA A 603 -1.30 -16.72 10.48
N LEU A 604 -1.91 -17.38 11.45
CA LEU A 604 -3.22 -18.02 11.38
C LEU A 604 -4.18 -17.21 12.27
N PRO A 605 -4.83 -16.17 11.75
CA PRO A 605 -5.64 -15.29 12.57
C PRO A 605 -6.94 -15.98 13.02
N GLY A 606 -7.44 -15.57 14.19
CA GLY A 606 -8.78 -15.91 14.65
C GLY A 606 -9.85 -15.09 13.95
N GLN A 607 -10.72 -14.43 14.70
CA GLN A 607 -11.80 -13.63 14.15
C GLN A 607 -12.06 -12.37 14.99
N VAL A 608 -12.69 -11.36 14.41
CA VAL A 608 -13.10 -10.14 15.13
C VAL A 608 -13.94 -10.48 16.36
N GLY A 609 -13.52 -9.95 17.53
CA GLY A 609 -14.21 -10.10 18.81
C GLY A 609 -13.83 -11.35 19.61
N ASP A 610 -12.77 -12.07 19.20
CA ASP A 610 -12.30 -13.29 19.90
C ASP A 610 -11.42 -13.04 21.14
N GLY A 611 -11.13 -11.77 21.46
CA GLY A 611 -10.17 -11.42 22.50
C GLY A 611 -10.74 -10.61 23.68
N THR A 612 -10.03 -9.57 24.10
CA THR A 612 -10.28 -8.84 25.34
C THR A 612 -10.33 -7.32 25.15
N LYS A 613 -10.67 -6.59 26.21
CA LYS A 613 -10.65 -5.11 26.26
C LYS A 613 -9.59 -4.64 27.27
N PRO A 614 -8.32 -4.62 26.89
CA PRO A 614 -7.27 -4.15 27.77
C PRO A 614 -7.25 -2.63 27.87
N THR A 615 -6.56 -2.13 28.90
CA THR A 615 -6.17 -0.71 29.00
C THR A 615 -4.67 -0.61 28.81
N THR A 616 -4.22 0.32 27.98
CA THR A 616 -2.80 0.57 27.69
C THR A 616 -2.09 1.21 28.90
N LYS A 617 -0.77 1.31 28.84
CA LYS A 617 0.04 2.06 29.81
C LYS A 617 -0.36 3.54 29.93
N ASP A 618 -0.95 4.08 28.86
CA ASP A 618 -1.38 5.48 28.76
C ASP A 618 -2.80 5.71 29.30
N GLY A 619 -3.44 4.66 29.83
CA GLY A 619 -4.78 4.72 30.41
C GLY A 619 -5.93 4.63 29.39
N GLN A 620 -5.62 4.47 28.08
CA GLN A 620 -6.61 4.35 27.04
C GLN A 620 -7.12 2.89 26.95
N ALA A 621 -8.43 2.70 27.03
CA ALA A 621 -9.06 1.41 26.75
C ALA A 621 -9.07 1.13 25.26
N THR A 622 -8.85 -0.14 24.88
CA THR A 622 -8.92 -0.61 23.50
C THR A 622 -9.63 -1.95 23.40
N ILE A 623 -9.79 -2.45 22.20
CA ILE A 623 -10.38 -3.77 21.92
C ILE A 623 -9.33 -4.55 21.15
N MET A 624 -8.94 -5.69 21.67
CA MET A 624 -7.87 -6.51 21.11
C MET A 624 -8.36 -7.93 20.84
N GLY A 625 -7.91 -8.52 19.76
CA GLY A 625 -8.12 -9.92 19.42
C GLY A 625 -7.46 -10.89 20.41
N ALA A 626 -7.69 -12.17 20.22
CA ALA A 626 -7.05 -13.23 21.02
C ALA A 626 -5.52 -13.14 20.89
N LYS A 627 -4.82 -13.36 21.99
CA LYS A 627 -3.35 -13.38 21.99
C LYS A 627 -2.82 -14.49 21.10
N PRO A 628 -1.81 -14.23 20.28
CA PRO A 628 -1.19 -15.25 19.44
C PRO A 628 -0.46 -16.29 20.31
N THR A 629 -0.22 -17.43 19.72
CA THR A 629 0.68 -18.46 20.24
C THR A 629 1.79 -18.71 19.21
N ASP A 630 2.86 -19.37 19.64
CA ASP A 630 3.94 -19.77 18.72
C ASP A 630 3.45 -20.76 17.63
N ALA A 631 2.29 -21.36 17.79
CA ALA A 631 1.66 -22.19 16.76
C ALA A 631 0.86 -21.38 15.73
N THR A 632 0.45 -20.17 16.08
CA THR A 632 -0.43 -19.34 15.23
C THR A 632 0.27 -18.14 14.60
N VAL A 633 1.39 -17.67 15.16
CA VAL A 633 2.19 -16.59 14.58
C VAL A 633 3.68 -16.93 14.73
N ARG A 634 4.43 -16.91 13.64
CA ARG A 634 5.88 -17.17 13.62
C ARG A 634 6.61 -16.32 12.60
N ARG A 635 7.85 -15.96 12.94
CA ARG A 635 8.79 -15.33 12.01
C ARG A 635 9.23 -16.35 10.96
N PHE A 636 8.86 -16.08 9.69
CA PHE A 636 9.16 -16.95 8.56
C PHE A 636 10.50 -16.60 7.92
N LEU A 637 10.84 -15.32 7.80
CA LEU A 637 12.13 -14.90 7.28
C LEU A 637 12.63 -13.61 7.93
N VAL A 638 13.95 -13.38 7.80
CA VAL A 638 14.63 -12.13 8.10
C VAL A 638 15.40 -11.72 6.84
N GLY A 639 15.30 -10.44 6.47
CA GLY A 639 15.93 -9.86 5.29
C GLY A 639 17.40 -9.46 5.47
N PRO A 640 18.04 -8.94 4.42
CA PRO A 640 19.39 -8.39 4.51
C PRO A 640 19.46 -7.10 5.33
N VAL A 641 20.65 -6.56 5.51
CA VAL A 641 20.90 -5.36 6.33
C VAL A 641 20.17 -4.14 5.74
N ASN A 642 19.50 -3.38 6.60
CA ASN A 642 18.84 -2.12 6.28
C ASN A 642 17.98 -2.20 5.02
N CYS A 643 17.16 -3.24 4.94
CA CYS A 643 16.13 -3.38 3.91
C CYS A 643 14.75 -3.25 4.51
N GLU A 644 13.79 -3.00 3.68
CA GLU A 644 12.40 -3.35 3.90
C GLU A 644 12.10 -4.72 3.29
N ILE A 645 11.16 -5.46 3.90
CA ILE A 645 10.56 -6.67 3.34
C ILE A 645 9.13 -6.35 2.96
N THR A 646 8.86 -6.36 1.66
CA THR A 646 7.59 -5.93 1.09
C THR A 646 7.12 -6.84 -0.04
N GLY A 647 5.95 -6.58 -0.57
CA GLY A 647 5.32 -7.28 -1.70
C GLY A 647 5.37 -8.80 -1.56
N VAL A 648 4.26 -9.45 -1.28
CA VAL A 648 4.23 -10.91 -1.16
C VAL A 648 3.06 -11.50 -1.94
N VAL A 649 3.32 -12.58 -2.67
CA VAL A 649 2.30 -13.37 -3.34
C VAL A 649 2.70 -14.84 -3.38
N VAL A 650 1.72 -15.73 -3.28
CA VAL A 650 1.93 -17.19 -3.35
C VAL A 650 1.20 -17.73 -4.57
N THR A 651 1.81 -18.66 -5.30
CA THR A 651 1.15 -19.33 -6.42
C THR A 651 -0.07 -20.11 -5.96
N PRO A 652 -1.11 -20.29 -6.83
CA PRO A 652 -2.36 -20.98 -6.45
C PRO A 652 -2.19 -22.38 -5.85
N ASP A 653 -1.15 -23.12 -6.22
CA ASP A 653 -0.81 -24.42 -5.63
C ASP A 653 -0.06 -24.35 -4.29
N GLY A 654 0.26 -23.15 -3.81
CA GLY A 654 0.96 -22.92 -2.55
C GLY A 654 2.44 -23.33 -2.52
N LYS A 655 3.08 -23.59 -3.66
CA LYS A 655 4.43 -24.18 -3.69
C LYS A 655 5.55 -23.17 -3.96
N THR A 656 5.20 -21.99 -4.43
CA THR A 656 6.14 -20.91 -4.72
C THR A 656 5.63 -19.63 -4.07
N LEU A 657 6.50 -19.00 -3.27
CA LEU A 657 6.26 -17.69 -2.68
C LEU A 657 7.20 -16.69 -3.33
N PHE A 658 6.67 -15.56 -3.76
CA PHE A 658 7.45 -14.39 -4.18
C PHE A 658 7.34 -13.32 -3.10
N PHE A 659 8.42 -12.60 -2.86
CA PHE A 659 8.42 -11.38 -2.08
C PHE A 659 9.52 -10.44 -2.57
N ASN A 660 9.50 -9.18 -2.12
CA ASN A 660 10.49 -8.18 -2.48
C ASN A 660 11.38 -7.84 -1.29
N VAL A 661 12.64 -7.58 -1.61
CA VAL A 661 13.58 -6.87 -0.75
C VAL A 661 13.77 -5.49 -1.36
N GLN A 662 13.27 -4.48 -0.67
CA GLN A 662 13.43 -3.09 -1.05
C GLN A 662 14.68 -2.51 -0.35
N HIS A 663 15.34 -1.56 -0.97
CA HIS A 663 16.47 -0.76 -0.48
C HIS A 663 17.52 -1.44 0.42
N PRO A 664 18.06 -2.63 0.07
CA PRO A 664 19.08 -3.26 0.91
C PRO A 664 20.28 -2.33 1.10
N GLY A 665 20.71 -2.17 2.35
CA GLY A 665 21.85 -1.33 2.70
C GLY A 665 21.56 0.17 2.75
N GLU A 666 20.30 0.58 2.88
CA GLU A 666 19.92 2.00 2.99
C GLU A 666 20.48 2.62 4.29
N ALA A 667 21.68 3.10 4.26
CA ALA A 667 22.30 3.84 5.36
C ALA A 667 23.48 4.68 4.89
N ALA A 668 24.48 4.05 4.31
CA ALA A 668 25.70 4.73 3.90
C ALA A 668 26.33 4.04 2.68
N ALA A 669 26.79 4.85 1.74
CA ALA A 669 27.61 4.41 0.63
C ALA A 669 28.79 5.35 0.43
N ASP A 670 29.94 4.80 0.13
CA ASP A 670 31.08 5.53 -0.40
C ASP A 670 31.37 5.03 -1.81
N PHE A 671 30.89 5.77 -2.80
CA PHE A 671 31.07 5.45 -4.21
C PHE A 671 32.53 5.54 -4.65
N ALA A 672 33.36 6.40 -4.01
CA ALA A 672 34.78 6.55 -4.36
C ALA A 672 35.58 5.31 -3.98
N THR A 673 35.25 4.68 -2.86
CA THR A 673 35.91 3.44 -2.39
C THR A 673 35.12 2.18 -2.77
N ASN A 674 33.94 2.32 -3.37
CA ASN A 674 33.00 1.24 -3.68
C ASN A 674 32.65 0.43 -2.42
N THR A 675 32.37 1.14 -1.31
CA THR A 675 31.99 0.56 -0.02
C THR A 675 30.52 0.82 0.25
N PHE A 676 29.76 -0.23 0.51
CA PHE A 676 28.32 -0.22 0.76
C PHE A 676 27.99 -0.97 2.04
N THR A 677 26.89 -0.60 2.70
CA THR A 677 26.41 -1.23 3.93
C THR A 677 25.94 -2.66 3.67
N SER A 678 25.37 -2.92 2.50
CA SER A 678 24.95 -4.26 2.02
C SER A 678 25.63 -4.59 0.69
N HIS A 679 25.79 -5.87 0.41
CA HIS A 679 26.19 -6.42 -0.90
C HIS A 679 25.13 -7.35 -1.48
N TRP A 680 23.94 -7.32 -0.90
CA TRP A 680 22.83 -8.15 -1.36
C TRP A 680 22.23 -7.60 -2.69
N PRO A 681 21.84 -8.44 -3.66
CA PRO A 681 21.81 -9.91 -3.65
C PRO A 681 23.12 -10.60 -4.03
N GLY A 682 24.18 -9.85 -4.35
CA GLY A 682 25.44 -10.37 -4.87
C GLY A 682 26.17 -11.34 -3.96
N ASN A 683 26.04 -11.17 -2.64
CA ASN A 683 26.63 -12.04 -1.62
C ASN A 683 25.80 -13.30 -1.32
N GLN A 684 24.55 -13.37 -1.78
CA GLN A 684 23.64 -14.50 -1.55
C GLN A 684 23.44 -15.37 -2.79
N ALA A 685 23.44 -14.77 -3.98
CA ALA A 685 23.23 -15.47 -5.23
C ALA A 685 24.32 -16.55 -5.43
N PRO A 686 23.95 -17.79 -5.83
CA PRO A 686 24.94 -18.84 -6.05
C PRO A 686 25.82 -18.50 -7.27
N ALA A 687 27.07 -18.98 -7.31
CA ALA A 687 28.03 -18.71 -8.39
C ALA A 687 27.49 -19.08 -9.81
N SER A 688 26.53 -19.98 -9.88
CA SER A 688 25.84 -20.33 -11.13
C SER A 688 24.86 -19.24 -11.63
N ASP A 689 24.44 -18.32 -10.76
CA ASP A 689 23.63 -17.16 -11.10
C ASP A 689 24.55 -15.99 -11.50
N THR A 690 25.02 -16.02 -12.74
CA THR A 690 25.98 -15.03 -13.27
C THR A 690 25.38 -13.63 -13.44
N ALA A 691 24.06 -13.47 -13.29
CA ALA A 691 23.41 -12.17 -13.37
C ALA A 691 23.51 -11.40 -12.04
N HIS A 692 23.63 -12.10 -10.92
CA HIS A 692 23.57 -11.49 -9.60
C HIS A 692 24.82 -11.75 -8.75
N ALA A 693 25.42 -12.96 -8.82
CA ALA A 693 26.50 -13.36 -7.95
C ALA A 693 27.75 -12.47 -8.06
N GLY A 694 28.29 -12.09 -6.90
CA GLY A 694 29.58 -11.38 -6.78
C GLY A 694 29.48 -9.88 -7.03
N HIS A 695 28.33 -9.32 -7.36
CA HIS A 695 28.12 -7.88 -7.44
C HIS A 695 28.27 -7.24 -6.06
N LYS A 696 28.82 -6.04 -6.01
CA LYS A 696 29.12 -5.32 -4.76
C LYS A 696 28.04 -4.32 -4.38
N ARG A 697 27.41 -3.71 -5.38
CA ARG A 697 26.37 -2.70 -5.14
C ARG A 697 25.07 -3.38 -4.75
N PRO A 698 24.42 -2.91 -3.67
CA PRO A 698 23.12 -3.44 -3.29
C PRO A 698 22.08 -3.08 -4.35
N ARG A 699 21.11 -3.99 -4.56
CA ARG A 699 20.00 -3.81 -5.50
C ARG A 699 18.72 -4.34 -4.90
N SER A 700 17.65 -3.55 -5.02
CA SER A 700 16.30 -4.08 -4.80
C SER A 700 16.04 -5.27 -5.72
N ALA A 701 15.32 -6.28 -5.23
CA ALA A 701 15.08 -7.49 -6.02
C ALA A 701 13.82 -8.25 -5.60
N THR A 702 13.23 -8.96 -6.56
CA THR A 702 12.20 -9.97 -6.32
C THR A 702 12.83 -11.32 -6.05
N VAL A 703 12.38 -11.93 -4.99
CA VAL A 703 12.92 -13.20 -4.44
C VAL A 703 11.87 -14.29 -4.56
N VAL A 704 12.33 -15.50 -4.84
CA VAL A 704 11.51 -16.72 -4.86
C VAL A 704 11.91 -17.60 -3.68
N VAL A 705 10.91 -18.07 -2.93
CA VAL A 705 11.09 -19.09 -1.88
C VAL A 705 10.33 -20.34 -2.25
N THR A 706 10.98 -21.47 -2.14
CA THR A 706 10.39 -22.80 -2.34
C THR A 706 10.86 -23.77 -1.26
N ARG A 707 10.13 -24.86 -1.07
CA ARG A 707 10.61 -25.95 -0.22
C ARG A 707 11.50 -26.90 -1.01
N THR A 708 12.58 -27.38 -0.38
CA THR A 708 13.53 -28.32 -0.99
C THR A 708 12.91 -29.70 -1.27
N ASP A 709 11.86 -30.07 -0.53
CA ASP A 709 11.08 -31.30 -0.73
C ASP A 709 9.92 -31.17 -1.73
N GLY A 710 9.72 -29.96 -2.30
CA GLY A 710 8.63 -29.67 -3.23
C GLY A 710 7.25 -29.51 -2.58
N GLY A 711 7.18 -29.44 -1.26
CA GLY A 711 5.95 -29.26 -0.49
C GLY A 711 5.38 -27.85 -0.58
N VAL A 712 4.23 -27.63 0.07
CA VAL A 712 3.56 -26.34 0.21
C VAL A 712 4.29 -25.45 1.22
N ILE A 713 4.30 -24.15 0.94
CA ILE A 713 4.93 -23.13 1.81
C ILE A 713 4.16 -22.99 3.13
N ALA A 714 4.85 -22.96 4.25
CA ALA A 714 4.41 -22.66 5.61
C ALA A 714 3.42 -23.66 6.27
N LEU A 715 2.85 -24.61 5.55
CA LEU A 715 1.81 -25.51 6.04
C LEU A 715 2.17 -26.97 5.87
#